data_048f230edf52339025121f17d231001d
#
_entry.id   048f230edf52339025121f17d231001d
#
_cell.length_a   1.000
_cell.length_b   1.000
_cell.length_c   1.000
_cell.angle_alpha   90.00
_cell.angle_beta   90.00
_cell.angle_gamma   90.00
#
_symmetry.space_group_name_H-M   'P 1'
#
loop_
_entity.id
_entity.type
_entity.pdbx_description
1 polymer ?
#
loop_
_entity_poly.entity_id
_entity_poly.type
_entity_poly.pdbx_seq_one_letter_code
_entity_poly.pdbx_strand_id
1 'polypeptide(L)'
;MVKKLLGATLLLASLCAPRASFAQANANGETPGHQPKLTKLPKLVHFEEAPYPDSETAAGHSASVVLQIAIDEKGGVTDAVVLQTAGPAFDAAALAAVRKFSFDPAEVDNKPSPVKITYRYDFVLKIEAPTPSINYDGEIKNRFTKQPIAGVKVAIEGFGEATTDDAGHFEFRDVPLGKHVITVSGPSLTTVSTEEELEKGKKLSVKYALEPKEEVPPGEESDLEIVVIAPKIAKEVVSTEIKAEEGRRVPGTQGDTLKVVQNLPGVARASFGSGALVVWGAAPQDTRIYVDGIHIPLLYHGGGLRSVLSSDLVKSINLAPGGYGSEYGRGLGGLVTIDTRALRPTGVHGFVAADVIDSAAMVEAPINDTTRIAVAGRKSYLAQSLSVVTSKDVGDFVPIPDYYDAQVKVTHDLGPNESIDVLGMAARDELTRTLTNPDPAEVKKDYSLTNFGRVGLAYKRQFNDGSSVLLTPWAGHDHLVTRSSFGGAPTELDTSSNVYGFRAAYRGRTSATTVTTVGLDVEGSVSSYARTGSVTLPPREGDITVFGQPPGDQVNADTWHTTTLSVAPYVQTDIGLFEDKLHIVPGVRVEPFITTASRLTPEVAGSPPIGITSQSTELEPRLSSTYQMIPRLGFKGAFGFYHQSPEGSDLSSVFGNPTLGVERAFHLLGGSTFKLTDQVSFEEVLFYSKSSDLVTRNASDTPQLSRALVQQGEGRAYGIQVLLRHELSGRFFGWVSYTLMRSERKDDCSELETQTDPTGVMAAHQACVPGQWRLFDFDQTHVATIVGSYDLGAGFEFGARFRYATGFPRTPVVGAFIGTRRDLYEPEFGAQNSIRIPAFVQLDARVSKRFKWSWGKAEIYLDVQNVTDRANPEEIVYDYSYTKKGYITGLPTLPVAGARFEW
;
A
#
# COMPACT_ATOMS: atom_id res chain seq x y z
N MET A 1 -4.58 -44.69 20.39
CA MET A 1 -4.34 -45.18 21.74
C MET A 1 -4.91 -44.16 22.69
N VAL A 2 -6.05 -44.39 23.16
CA VAL A 2 -6.50 -44.78 24.50
C VAL A 2 -6.50 -43.61 25.50
N LYS A 3 -7.67 -43.03 25.68
CA LYS A 3 -8.64 -43.14 26.80
C LYS A 3 -8.25 -42.51 28.16
N LYS A 4 -9.20 -41.63 28.62
CA LYS A 4 -9.78 -41.46 29.98
C LYS A 4 -9.00 -40.71 31.05
N LEU A 5 -9.69 -39.75 31.66
CA LEU A 5 -10.30 -39.71 33.00
C LEU A 5 -11.00 -38.36 33.26
N LEU A 6 -12.19 -38.37 33.44
CA LEU A 6 -13.22 -38.20 34.47
C LEU A 6 -12.71 -37.78 35.86
N GLY A 7 -13.44 -36.81 36.45
CA GLY A 7 -13.44 -36.48 37.86
C GLY A 7 -14.04 -35.09 38.09
N ALA A 8 -15.23 -34.95 38.26
CA ALA A 8 -16.10 -34.87 39.44
C ALA A 8 -16.25 -33.46 40.01
N THR A 9 -17.42 -32.87 39.76
CA THR A 9 -17.92 -31.63 40.36
C THR A 9 -18.89 -31.94 41.45
N LEU A 10 -18.67 -31.46 42.63
CA LEU A 10 -19.61 -31.57 43.77
C LEU A 10 -20.49 -30.32 43.86
N LEU A 11 -21.78 -30.61 43.92
CA LEU A 11 -22.87 -29.70 44.25
C LEU A 11 -22.79 -29.22 45.72
N LEU A 12 -23.18 -27.99 45.96
CA LEU A 12 -23.71 -27.51 47.25
C LEU A 12 -25.07 -26.86 46.98
N ALA A 13 -26.12 -27.63 47.34
CA ALA A 13 -27.46 -27.12 47.48
C ALA A 13 -27.73 -26.91 48.96
N SER A 14 -27.98 -25.68 49.38
CA SER A 14 -28.45 -25.37 50.73
C SER A 14 -29.97 -25.44 50.77
N LEU A 15 -30.47 -26.33 51.61
CA LEU A 15 -31.85 -26.49 51.98
C LEU A 15 -32.36 -25.31 52.82
N CYS A 16 -33.53 -24.75 52.44
CA CYS A 16 -34.40 -24.02 53.33
C CYS A 16 -35.57 -24.94 53.63
N ALA A 17 -35.65 -25.45 54.90
CA ALA A 17 -36.82 -26.15 55.43
C ALA A 17 -37.75 -25.14 56.12
N PRO A 18 -39.04 -25.22 55.99
CA PRO A 18 -40.00 -24.43 56.79
C PRO A 18 -40.14 -24.95 58.18
N ARG A 19 -40.05 -24.07 59.18
CA ARG A 19 -40.35 -24.33 60.55
C ARG A 19 -41.88 -24.45 60.75
N ALA A 20 -42.34 -25.57 61.17
CA ALA A 20 -43.69 -25.76 61.72
C ALA A 20 -43.77 -25.17 63.11
N SER A 21 -44.77 -24.30 63.39
CA SER A 21 -45.14 -23.84 64.76
C SER A 21 -46.08 -24.80 65.36
N PHE A 22 -45.66 -25.36 66.52
CA PHE A 22 -46.54 -26.16 67.38
C PHE A 22 -47.49 -25.24 68.16
N ALA A 23 -48.77 -25.52 68.09
CA ALA A 23 -49.78 -24.98 69.03
C ALA A 23 -49.88 -25.87 70.30
N GLN A 24 -49.68 -25.26 71.47
CA GLN A 24 -49.91 -25.93 72.80
C GLN A 24 -51.38 -26.08 73.02
N ALA A 25 -51.80 -27.29 73.31
CA ALA A 25 -53.08 -27.58 73.85
C ALA A 25 -52.99 -27.73 75.40
N ASN A 26 -53.86 -26.98 76.15
CA ASN A 26 -54.01 -27.13 77.61
C ASN A 26 -54.65 -28.45 77.92
N ALA A 27 -54.10 -29.13 78.93
CA ALA A 27 -54.62 -30.31 79.53
C ALA A 27 -55.68 -29.95 80.58
N ASN A 28 -56.86 -30.58 80.52
CA ASN A 28 -57.54 -30.98 81.68
C ASN A 28 -58.21 -32.37 81.51
N GLY A 29 -57.99 -33.24 82.41
CA GLY A 29 -58.14 -34.64 82.33
C GLY A 29 -59.58 -35.15 82.26
N GLU A 30 -59.71 -36.32 81.65
CA GLU A 30 -60.48 -37.46 82.08
C GLU A 30 -60.17 -38.68 81.23
N THR A 31 -60.26 -39.82 81.74
CA THR A 31 -59.69 -41.12 81.37
C THR A 31 -60.08 -41.78 80.04
N PRO A 32 -59.49 -42.90 79.63
CA PRO A 32 -58.94 -43.02 78.28
C PRO A 32 -59.97 -43.65 77.29
N GLY A 33 -60.39 -42.81 76.40
CA GLY A 33 -60.93 -43.31 75.13
C GLY A 33 -59.83 -43.05 74.01
N HIS A 34 -59.67 -43.99 73.14
CA HIS A 34 -58.75 -43.93 72.02
C HIS A 34 -58.93 -42.57 71.30
N GLN A 35 -58.01 -41.65 71.53
CA GLN A 35 -58.03 -40.37 70.78
C GLN A 35 -57.56 -40.63 69.29
N PRO A 36 -58.35 -40.26 68.33
CA PRO A 36 -57.98 -40.42 66.91
C PRO A 36 -56.71 -39.64 66.60
N LYS A 37 -55.64 -40.33 66.14
CA LYS A 37 -54.35 -39.77 65.88
C LYS A 37 -54.25 -39.49 64.37
N LEU A 38 -53.96 -38.21 64.03
CA LEU A 38 -53.66 -37.84 62.65
C LEU A 38 -52.36 -38.54 62.16
N THR A 39 -52.46 -39.51 61.28
CA THR A 39 -51.36 -40.38 60.80
C THR A 39 -50.73 -39.87 59.50
N LYS A 40 -51.53 -39.10 58.72
CA LYS A 40 -51.03 -38.47 57.47
C LYS A 40 -51.70 -37.09 57.28
N LEU A 41 -50.87 -36.07 56.99
CA LEU A 41 -51.37 -34.75 56.72
C LEU A 41 -51.81 -34.66 55.22
N PRO A 42 -52.88 -33.91 54.93
CA PRO A 42 -53.28 -33.69 53.55
C PRO A 42 -52.17 -32.96 52.75
N LYS A 43 -51.86 -33.41 51.53
CA LYS A 43 -50.86 -32.82 50.63
C LYS A 43 -51.57 -32.30 49.41
N LEU A 44 -51.31 -31.00 49.06
CA LEU A 44 -51.88 -30.42 47.88
C LEU A 44 -51.34 -31.11 46.58
N VAL A 45 -52.26 -31.61 45.74
CA VAL A 45 -51.98 -32.33 44.51
C VAL A 45 -52.27 -31.46 43.29
N HIS A 46 -53.39 -30.74 43.38
CA HIS A 46 -53.74 -29.77 42.28
C HIS A 46 -53.96 -28.42 42.93
N PHE A 47 -53.22 -27.46 42.35
CA PHE A 47 -53.24 -26.03 42.67
C PHE A 47 -53.86 -25.26 41.50
N GLU A 48 -54.90 -24.45 41.72
CA GLU A 48 -55.47 -23.52 40.78
C GLU A 48 -55.02 -22.13 41.14
N GLU A 49 -54.41 -21.44 40.20
CA GLU A 49 -53.96 -20.05 40.41
C GLU A 49 -55.15 -19.08 40.36
N ALA A 50 -55.39 -18.34 41.46
CA ALA A 50 -56.43 -17.30 41.48
C ALA A 50 -56.01 -16.14 40.61
N PRO A 51 -56.84 -15.63 39.64
CA PRO A 51 -56.57 -14.45 38.92
C PRO A 51 -56.36 -13.26 39.86
N TYR A 52 -55.34 -12.46 39.60
CA TYR A 52 -55.15 -11.22 40.35
C TYR A 52 -56.32 -10.28 40.03
N PRO A 53 -57.06 -9.71 41.05
CA PRO A 53 -58.25 -8.94 40.78
C PRO A 53 -57.99 -7.65 39.99
N ASP A 54 -58.69 -7.44 38.90
CA ASP A 54 -58.56 -6.25 38.04
C ASP A 54 -58.71 -4.93 38.76
N SER A 55 -59.61 -4.85 39.73
CA SER A 55 -59.84 -3.68 40.60
C SER A 55 -58.61 -3.29 41.46
N GLU A 56 -57.71 -4.23 41.71
CA GLU A 56 -56.56 -4.04 42.59
C GLU A 56 -55.26 -3.92 41.78
N THR A 57 -55.32 -4.08 40.45
CA THR A 57 -54.16 -4.04 39.57
C THR A 57 -53.48 -2.68 39.60
N ALA A 58 -54.24 -1.59 39.68
CA ALA A 58 -53.69 -0.22 39.72
C ALA A 58 -52.96 0.10 41.04
N ALA A 59 -53.31 -0.58 42.14
CA ALA A 59 -52.63 -0.44 43.44
C ALA A 59 -51.32 -1.23 43.56
N GLY A 60 -51.19 -2.27 42.74
CA GLY A 60 -49.90 -3.00 42.54
C GLY A 60 -49.27 -3.64 43.77
N HIS A 61 -49.97 -3.90 44.80
CA HIS A 61 -49.40 -4.40 46.07
C HIS A 61 -49.68 -5.88 46.28
N SER A 62 -48.78 -6.61 46.94
CA SER A 62 -49.00 -8.00 47.35
C SER A 62 -50.01 -8.09 48.44
N ALA A 63 -50.90 -9.10 48.34
CA ALA A 63 -51.95 -9.37 49.33
C ALA A 63 -51.94 -10.85 49.76
N SER A 64 -52.34 -11.13 50.95
CA SER A 64 -52.40 -12.49 51.50
C SER A 64 -53.76 -12.72 52.11
N VAL A 65 -54.51 -13.78 51.73
CA VAL A 65 -55.75 -14.21 52.30
C VAL A 65 -55.54 -15.52 53.08
N VAL A 66 -55.95 -15.56 54.33
CA VAL A 66 -55.87 -16.80 55.15
C VAL A 66 -57.25 -17.45 55.20
N LEU A 67 -57.28 -18.70 54.78
CA LEU A 67 -58.53 -19.49 54.66
C LEU A 67 -58.49 -20.73 55.54
N GLN A 68 -59.67 -21.10 56.11
CA GLN A 68 -59.85 -22.44 56.66
C GLN A 68 -60.48 -23.27 55.55
N ILE A 69 -59.87 -24.39 55.18
CA ILE A 69 -60.33 -25.29 54.15
C ILE A 69 -60.71 -26.61 54.74
N ALA A 70 -61.96 -27.04 54.51
CA ALA A 70 -62.44 -28.39 54.86
C ALA A 70 -62.18 -29.37 53.69
N ILE A 71 -61.45 -30.44 53.95
CA ILE A 71 -61.04 -31.44 52.96
C ILE A 71 -61.75 -32.74 53.34
N ASP A 72 -62.41 -33.38 52.35
CA ASP A 72 -63.11 -34.66 52.56
C ASP A 72 -62.17 -35.90 52.50
N GLU A 73 -62.76 -37.09 52.69
CA GLU A 73 -62.05 -38.37 52.63
C GLU A 73 -61.45 -38.70 51.28
N LYS A 74 -61.84 -38.02 50.20
CA LYS A 74 -61.35 -38.19 48.87
C LYS A 74 -60.33 -37.09 48.50
N GLY A 75 -60.06 -36.18 49.40
CA GLY A 75 -59.12 -35.07 49.15
C GLY A 75 -59.72 -33.84 48.47
N GLY A 76 -61.06 -33.83 48.28
CA GLY A 76 -61.75 -32.68 47.67
C GLY A 76 -61.98 -31.57 48.67
N VAL A 77 -62.04 -30.34 48.31
CA VAL A 77 -62.38 -29.20 49.17
C VAL A 77 -63.90 -29.06 49.20
N THR A 78 -64.49 -29.28 50.38
CA THR A 78 -65.95 -29.24 50.56
C THR A 78 -66.43 -27.86 51.04
N ASP A 79 -65.60 -27.14 51.78
CA ASP A 79 -65.91 -25.84 52.33
C ASP A 79 -64.62 -25.02 52.51
N ALA A 80 -64.75 -23.71 52.39
CA ALA A 80 -63.65 -22.76 52.60
C ALA A 80 -64.21 -21.45 53.15
N VAL A 81 -63.59 -20.99 54.26
CA VAL A 81 -64.00 -19.77 54.95
C VAL A 81 -62.76 -18.87 55.14
N VAL A 82 -62.92 -17.57 54.92
CA VAL A 82 -61.84 -16.60 55.12
C VAL A 82 -61.66 -16.40 56.62
N LEU A 83 -60.48 -16.63 57.16
CA LEU A 83 -60.11 -16.36 58.57
C LEU A 83 -59.44 -14.97 58.68
N GLN A 84 -58.66 -14.54 57.69
CA GLN A 84 -58.07 -13.22 57.60
C GLN A 84 -58.27 -12.68 56.22
N THR A 85 -58.94 -11.56 56.12
CA THR A 85 -59.29 -10.84 54.85
C THR A 85 -58.13 -10.02 54.39
N ALA A 86 -57.97 -9.94 53.07
CA ALA A 86 -57.07 -8.98 52.34
C ALA A 86 -57.93 -8.01 51.57
N GLY A 87 -59.22 -8.02 51.67
CA GLY A 87 -60.17 -7.21 50.91
C GLY A 87 -61.14 -8.04 50.08
N PRO A 88 -62.37 -7.58 49.83
CA PRO A 88 -63.41 -8.35 49.18
C PRO A 88 -63.05 -8.98 47.87
N ALA A 89 -62.26 -8.30 47.06
CA ALA A 89 -61.83 -8.77 45.74
C ALA A 89 -60.81 -9.92 45.81
N PHE A 90 -59.81 -9.82 46.70
CA PHE A 90 -58.84 -10.87 46.97
C PHE A 90 -59.47 -12.06 47.66
N ASP A 91 -60.39 -11.82 48.64
CA ASP A 91 -61.09 -12.89 49.35
C ASP A 91 -61.91 -13.72 48.37
N ALA A 92 -62.67 -13.08 47.45
CA ALA A 92 -63.49 -13.78 46.47
C ALA A 92 -62.63 -14.61 45.50
N ALA A 93 -61.50 -14.05 45.01
CA ALA A 93 -60.58 -14.72 44.10
C ALA A 93 -59.94 -15.94 44.82
N ALA A 94 -59.49 -15.77 46.05
CA ALA A 94 -58.89 -16.85 46.84
C ALA A 94 -59.87 -17.97 47.12
N LEU A 95 -61.14 -17.65 47.56
CA LEU A 95 -62.20 -18.64 47.78
C LEU A 95 -62.54 -19.41 46.50
N ALA A 96 -62.66 -18.75 45.36
CA ALA A 96 -62.97 -19.39 44.09
C ALA A 96 -61.82 -20.34 43.59
N ALA A 97 -60.56 -20.00 43.86
CA ALA A 97 -59.43 -20.85 43.52
C ALA A 97 -59.29 -22.03 44.41
N VAL A 98 -59.37 -21.82 45.73
CA VAL A 98 -59.19 -22.86 46.74
C VAL A 98 -60.26 -23.95 46.65
N ARG A 99 -61.51 -23.65 46.27
CA ARG A 99 -62.56 -24.64 46.01
C ARG A 99 -62.27 -25.62 44.87
N LYS A 100 -61.30 -25.30 44.01
CA LYS A 100 -60.84 -26.17 42.91
C LYS A 100 -59.60 -26.95 43.29
N PHE A 101 -59.06 -26.77 44.51
CA PHE A 101 -57.91 -27.50 44.95
C PHE A 101 -58.28 -28.98 45.19
N SER A 102 -57.34 -29.85 44.96
CA SER A 102 -57.43 -31.23 45.39
C SER A 102 -56.20 -31.62 46.19
N PHE A 103 -56.43 -32.45 47.23
CA PHE A 103 -55.43 -32.93 48.17
C PHE A 103 -55.31 -34.45 48.13
N ASP A 104 -54.18 -34.99 48.42
CA ASP A 104 -54.03 -36.36 48.85
C ASP A 104 -54.66 -36.39 50.32
N PRO A 105 -55.70 -37.21 50.58
CA PRO A 105 -56.49 -37.10 51.75
C PRO A 105 -55.69 -37.31 53.07
N ALA A 106 -56.13 -36.62 54.09
CA ALA A 106 -55.61 -36.88 55.44
C ALA A 106 -56.01 -38.22 55.93
N GLU A 107 -55.19 -38.80 56.77
CA GLU A 107 -55.51 -40.08 57.42
C GLU A 107 -55.47 -39.93 58.96
N VAL A 108 -56.52 -40.39 59.56
CA VAL A 108 -56.61 -40.50 61.01
C VAL A 108 -56.67 -41.99 61.30
N ASP A 109 -55.80 -42.47 62.14
CA ASP A 109 -55.62 -43.90 62.46
C ASP A 109 -55.46 -44.76 61.14
N ASN A 110 -54.68 -44.25 60.19
CA ASN A 110 -54.45 -44.90 58.87
C ASN A 110 -55.74 -45.14 58.03
N LYS A 111 -56.78 -44.33 58.26
CA LYS A 111 -57.98 -44.29 57.40
C LYS A 111 -58.20 -42.89 56.85
N PRO A 112 -58.53 -42.73 55.57
CA PRO A 112 -58.90 -41.42 55.02
C PRO A 112 -60.03 -40.80 55.84
N SER A 113 -59.80 -39.54 56.23
CA SER A 113 -60.74 -38.85 57.14
C SER A 113 -60.82 -37.37 56.83
N PRO A 114 -62.00 -36.76 56.98
CA PRO A 114 -62.16 -35.34 56.68
C PRO A 114 -61.39 -34.51 57.70
N VAL A 115 -60.72 -33.45 57.23
CA VAL A 115 -59.91 -32.54 58.07
C VAL A 115 -60.16 -31.10 57.70
N LYS A 116 -59.91 -30.20 58.65
CA LYS A 116 -59.85 -28.78 58.42
C LYS A 116 -58.43 -28.30 58.56
N ILE A 117 -57.93 -27.57 57.55
CA ILE A 117 -56.59 -26.96 57.54
C ILE A 117 -56.67 -25.45 57.34
N THR A 118 -55.67 -24.78 57.90
CA THR A 118 -55.48 -23.35 57.59
C THR A 118 -54.56 -23.20 56.43
N TYR A 119 -54.99 -22.47 55.36
CA TYR A 119 -54.24 -22.23 54.15
C TYR A 119 -54.09 -20.75 53.92
N ARG A 120 -52.83 -20.29 53.56
CA ARG A 120 -52.55 -18.91 53.18
C ARG A 120 -52.39 -18.84 51.69
N TYR A 121 -53.16 -18.01 51.05
CA TYR A 121 -53.07 -17.72 49.64
C TYR A 121 -52.41 -16.35 49.44
N ASP A 122 -51.25 -16.32 48.74
CA ASP A 122 -50.48 -15.10 48.45
C ASP A 122 -50.70 -14.64 47.01
N PHE A 123 -51.14 -13.39 46.82
CA PHE A 123 -51.30 -12.73 45.55
C PHE A 123 -50.05 -11.86 45.33
N VAL A 124 -49.34 -12.09 44.16
CA VAL A 124 -48.19 -11.30 43.73
C VAL A 124 -48.46 -10.82 42.32
N LEU A 125 -48.43 -9.50 42.10
CA LEU A 125 -48.57 -8.95 40.75
C LEU A 125 -47.27 -9.21 39.98
N LYS A 126 -47.32 -10.02 38.93
CA LYS A 126 -46.19 -10.20 37.96
C LYS A 126 -46.23 -9.07 36.97
N ILE A 127 -45.39 -8.05 37.16
CA ILE A 127 -45.15 -7.02 36.14
C ILE A 127 -44.07 -7.58 35.19
N GLU A 128 -44.43 -7.96 33.98
CA GLU A 128 -43.46 -8.19 32.90
C GLU A 128 -42.90 -6.84 32.50
N ALA A 129 -41.60 -6.58 32.79
CA ALA A 129 -40.88 -5.45 32.23
C ALA A 129 -40.88 -5.57 30.70
N PRO A 130 -41.12 -4.49 29.91
CA PRO A 130 -41.02 -4.54 28.46
C PRO A 130 -39.63 -5.02 28.11
N THR A 131 -39.52 -6.03 27.25
CA THR A 131 -38.23 -6.54 26.76
C THR A 131 -37.55 -5.40 26.03
N PRO A 132 -36.31 -5.01 26.41
CA PRO A 132 -35.61 -3.93 25.76
C PRO A 132 -35.51 -4.18 24.25
N SER A 133 -35.93 -3.24 23.42
CA SER A 133 -35.95 -3.42 21.98
C SER A 133 -34.55 -3.11 21.39
N ILE A 134 -34.03 -4.02 20.57
CA ILE A 134 -32.80 -3.75 19.81
C ILE A 134 -33.14 -2.69 18.75
N ASN A 135 -32.60 -1.49 18.89
CA ASN A 135 -32.80 -0.38 17.97
C ASN A 135 -31.53 0.08 17.24
N TYR A 136 -30.36 -0.41 17.68
CA TYR A 136 -29.10 -0.20 17.00
C TYR A 136 -28.29 -1.49 17.00
N ASP A 137 -27.90 -1.96 15.80
CA ASP A 137 -27.04 -3.13 15.65
C ASP A 137 -26.12 -2.98 14.45
N GLY A 138 -25.15 -3.87 14.33
CA GLY A 138 -24.28 -3.86 13.21
C GLY A 138 -23.34 -5.04 13.12
N GLU A 139 -22.54 -5.05 12.05
CA GLU A 139 -21.54 -6.05 11.77
C GLU A 139 -20.19 -5.38 11.52
N ILE A 140 -19.14 -5.92 12.14
CA ILE A 140 -17.77 -5.43 11.97
C ILE A 140 -16.95 -6.46 11.24
N LYS A 141 -16.36 -6.03 10.11
CA LYS A 141 -15.51 -6.87 9.27
C LYS A 141 -14.13 -6.25 9.07
N ASN A 142 -13.15 -7.08 8.84
CA ASN A 142 -11.86 -6.64 8.35
C ASN A 142 -12.02 -6.07 6.93
N ARG A 143 -11.52 -4.86 6.71
CA ARG A 143 -11.67 -4.15 5.42
C ARG A 143 -11.08 -4.91 4.24
N PHE A 144 -9.97 -5.62 4.47
CA PHE A 144 -9.23 -6.32 3.42
C PHE A 144 -9.71 -7.77 3.25
N THR A 145 -9.84 -8.52 4.37
CA THR A 145 -10.20 -9.93 4.32
C THR A 145 -11.71 -10.17 4.26
N LYS A 146 -12.51 -9.13 4.56
CA LYS A 146 -13.98 -9.20 4.68
C LYS A 146 -14.46 -10.22 5.73
N GLN A 147 -13.57 -10.75 6.53
CA GLN A 147 -13.92 -11.66 7.61
C GLN A 147 -14.48 -10.89 8.80
N PRO A 148 -15.47 -11.44 9.52
CA PRO A 148 -15.97 -10.86 10.75
C PRO A 148 -14.84 -10.74 11.78
N ILE A 149 -14.89 -9.70 12.61
CA ILE A 149 -13.93 -9.49 13.68
C ILE A 149 -14.64 -9.57 15.02
N ALA A 150 -14.29 -10.58 15.81
CA ALA A 150 -14.76 -10.73 17.19
C ALA A 150 -13.97 -9.85 18.16
N GLY A 151 -14.57 -9.51 19.31
CA GLY A 151 -13.89 -8.81 20.38
C GLY A 151 -13.66 -7.32 20.14
N VAL A 152 -14.28 -6.73 19.11
CA VAL A 152 -14.23 -5.30 18.84
C VAL A 152 -15.18 -4.55 19.74
N LYS A 153 -14.70 -3.52 20.41
CA LYS A 153 -15.47 -2.65 21.28
C LYS A 153 -16.14 -1.56 20.47
N VAL A 154 -17.46 -1.47 20.61
CA VAL A 154 -18.27 -0.38 20.05
C VAL A 154 -18.80 0.43 21.23
N ALA A 155 -18.46 1.70 21.29
CA ALA A 155 -18.88 2.60 22.35
C ALA A 155 -19.77 3.71 21.78
N ILE A 156 -20.89 3.97 22.43
CA ILE A 156 -21.77 5.11 22.15
C ILE A 156 -21.53 6.15 23.21
N GLU A 157 -21.11 7.34 22.82
CA GLU A 157 -20.79 8.43 23.75
C GLU A 157 -22.00 8.76 24.63
N GLY A 158 -21.80 8.70 25.93
CA GLY A 158 -22.85 9.00 26.93
C GLY A 158 -23.92 7.92 27.14
N PHE A 159 -23.81 6.75 26.48
CA PHE A 159 -24.81 5.68 26.60
C PHE A 159 -24.25 4.35 27.10
N GLY A 160 -23.24 3.78 26.41
CA GLY A 160 -22.66 2.48 26.80
C GLY A 160 -21.75 1.86 25.75
N GLU A 161 -21.38 0.61 26.01
CA GLU A 161 -20.42 -0.14 25.20
C GLU A 161 -20.97 -1.54 24.88
N ALA A 162 -20.68 -2.05 23.68
CA ALA A 162 -20.92 -3.44 23.29
C ALA A 162 -19.63 -4.02 22.69
N THR A 163 -19.53 -5.35 22.68
CA THR A 163 -18.38 -6.05 22.06
C THR A 163 -18.91 -7.02 21.02
N THR A 164 -18.23 -7.10 19.86
CA THR A 164 -18.65 -8.00 18.79
C THR A 164 -18.47 -9.47 19.16
N ASP A 165 -19.41 -10.29 18.73
CA ASP A 165 -19.35 -11.76 18.84
C ASP A 165 -18.43 -12.39 17.75
N ASP A 166 -18.35 -13.72 17.69
CA ASP A 166 -17.53 -14.47 16.74
C ASP A 166 -17.96 -14.25 15.27
N ALA A 167 -19.21 -13.81 15.03
CA ALA A 167 -19.70 -13.43 13.72
C ALA A 167 -19.52 -11.94 13.41
N GLY A 168 -18.83 -11.20 14.29
CA GLY A 168 -18.60 -9.77 14.16
C GLY A 168 -19.81 -8.89 14.44
N HIS A 169 -20.89 -9.44 15.00
CA HIS A 169 -22.11 -8.72 15.32
C HIS A 169 -22.06 -8.06 16.69
N PHE A 170 -22.67 -6.87 16.77
CA PHE A 170 -22.93 -6.16 18.02
C PHE A 170 -24.38 -5.63 18.02
N GLU A 171 -24.94 -5.44 19.22
CA GLU A 171 -26.27 -4.90 19.40
C GLU A 171 -26.34 -3.97 20.61
N PHE A 172 -27.14 -2.90 20.47
CA PHE A 172 -27.55 -2.03 21.56
C PHE A 172 -29.06 -2.00 21.64
N ARG A 173 -29.56 -1.85 22.86
CA ARG A 173 -30.98 -1.83 23.16
C ARG A 173 -31.34 -0.49 23.74
N ASP A 174 -32.46 0.07 23.30
CA ASP A 174 -33.04 1.31 23.82
C ASP A 174 -32.07 2.51 23.80
N VAL A 175 -31.24 2.60 22.73
CA VAL A 175 -30.41 3.79 22.52
C VAL A 175 -31.32 4.99 22.30
N PRO A 176 -31.09 6.15 22.97
CA PRO A 176 -31.91 7.34 22.80
C PRO A 176 -31.95 7.79 21.32
N LEU A 177 -33.07 8.42 20.95
CA LEU A 177 -33.22 8.97 19.60
C LEU A 177 -32.36 10.21 19.41
N GLY A 178 -31.82 10.40 18.21
CA GLY A 178 -30.97 11.54 17.88
C GLY A 178 -29.60 11.13 17.37
N LYS A 179 -28.69 12.09 17.31
CA LYS A 179 -27.32 11.90 16.85
C LYS A 179 -26.41 11.42 17.98
N HIS A 180 -25.66 10.40 17.69
CA HIS A 180 -24.70 9.79 18.61
C HIS A 180 -23.35 9.61 17.96
N VAL A 181 -22.28 9.90 18.67
CA VAL A 181 -20.91 9.57 18.25
C VAL A 181 -20.64 8.13 18.65
N ILE A 182 -20.35 7.31 17.63
CA ILE A 182 -20.04 5.89 17.80
C ILE A 182 -18.54 5.70 17.61
N THR A 183 -17.87 5.17 18.60
CA THR A 183 -16.43 4.84 18.53
C THR A 183 -16.25 3.34 18.48
N VAL A 184 -15.60 2.85 17.44
CA VAL A 184 -15.30 1.44 17.23
C VAL A 184 -13.81 1.22 17.39
N SER A 185 -13.40 0.40 18.35
CA SER A 185 -12.00 0.16 18.70
C SER A 185 -11.73 -1.30 19.04
N GLY A 186 -10.52 -1.78 18.79
CA GLY A 186 -10.11 -3.14 19.16
C GLY A 186 -8.58 -3.25 19.22
N PRO A 187 -8.04 -4.24 19.94
CA PRO A 187 -6.63 -4.53 19.91
C PRO A 187 -6.21 -4.84 18.46
N SER A 188 -5.13 -4.28 18.02
CA SER A 188 -4.60 -4.42 16.64
C SER A 188 -5.54 -3.90 15.52
N LEU A 189 -6.48 -3.01 15.84
CA LEU A 189 -7.39 -2.39 14.88
C LEU A 189 -7.32 -0.88 14.94
N THR A 190 -7.50 -0.24 13.79
CA THR A 190 -7.65 1.21 13.71
C THR A 190 -8.96 1.64 14.35
N THR A 191 -8.91 2.55 15.31
CA THR A 191 -10.11 3.12 15.92
C THR A 191 -10.86 4.00 14.90
N VAL A 192 -12.16 3.80 14.77
CA VAL A 192 -13.04 4.58 13.90
C VAL A 192 -14.09 5.27 14.74
N SER A 193 -14.28 6.59 14.55
CA SER A 193 -15.39 7.34 15.14
C SER A 193 -16.28 7.84 14.01
N THR A 194 -17.60 7.68 14.19
CA THR A 194 -18.63 8.10 13.23
C THR A 194 -19.82 8.69 13.97
N GLU A 195 -20.58 9.58 13.34
CA GLU A 195 -21.83 10.11 13.86
C GLU A 195 -22.99 9.38 13.19
N GLU A 196 -23.88 8.77 13.98
CA GLU A 196 -25.05 8.05 13.49
C GLU A 196 -26.32 8.67 14.08
N GLU A 197 -27.42 8.71 13.32
CA GLU A 197 -28.68 9.28 13.75
C GLU A 197 -29.75 8.19 13.89
N LEU A 198 -30.29 8.04 15.10
CA LEU A 198 -31.37 7.08 15.39
C LEU A 198 -32.73 7.78 15.30
N GLU A 199 -33.59 7.28 14.39
CA GLU A 199 -34.92 7.77 14.16
C GLU A 199 -36.00 6.96 14.90
N LYS A 200 -37.10 7.61 15.28
CA LYS A 200 -38.21 6.97 15.99
C LYS A 200 -38.86 5.87 15.16
N GLY A 201 -38.96 4.68 15.70
CA GLY A 201 -39.64 3.54 15.08
C GLY A 201 -38.84 2.84 13.98
N LYS A 202 -37.57 3.20 13.78
CA LYS A 202 -36.65 2.51 12.87
C LYS A 202 -35.51 1.88 13.67
N LYS A 203 -35.12 0.67 13.27
CA LYS A 203 -33.90 0.02 13.72
C LYS A 203 -32.80 0.44 12.79
N LEU A 204 -31.69 0.97 13.30
CA LEU A 204 -30.49 1.31 12.54
C LEU A 204 -29.54 0.11 12.54
N SER A 205 -29.25 -0.42 11.36
CA SER A 205 -28.27 -1.51 11.18
C SER A 205 -27.10 -0.98 10.35
N VAL A 206 -25.88 -1.07 10.92
CA VAL A 206 -24.66 -0.52 10.31
C VAL A 206 -23.63 -1.60 10.00
N LYS A 207 -22.75 -1.34 9.05
CA LYS A 207 -21.61 -2.23 8.74
C LYS A 207 -20.32 -1.42 8.78
N TYR A 208 -19.42 -1.78 9.68
CA TYR A 208 -18.12 -1.18 9.78
C TYR A 208 -17.04 -2.09 9.19
N ALA A 209 -16.19 -1.51 8.36
CA ALA A 209 -15.04 -2.19 7.79
C ALA A 209 -13.77 -1.61 8.44
N LEU A 210 -13.15 -2.34 9.36
CA LEU A 210 -11.96 -1.91 10.07
C LEU A 210 -10.69 -2.39 9.38
N GLU A 211 -9.65 -1.57 9.46
CA GLU A 211 -8.30 -1.93 9.06
C GLU A 211 -7.53 -2.48 10.28
N PRO A 212 -6.71 -3.53 10.11
CA PRO A 212 -5.77 -3.92 11.15
C PRO A 212 -4.86 -2.74 11.48
N LYS A 213 -4.70 -2.47 12.75
CA LYS A 213 -3.63 -1.58 13.22
C LYS A 213 -2.32 -2.31 12.93
N GLU A 214 -1.37 -1.62 12.36
CA GLU A 214 -0.05 -2.19 12.10
C GLU A 214 0.52 -2.69 13.42
N GLU A 215 0.70 -4.00 13.56
CA GLU A 215 1.31 -4.56 14.77
C GLU A 215 2.77 -4.10 14.84
N VAL A 216 3.07 -3.30 15.84
CA VAL A 216 4.44 -3.09 16.28
C VAL A 216 4.93 -4.43 16.86
N PRO A 217 6.09 -4.96 16.44
CA PRO A 217 6.58 -6.24 16.95
C PRO A 217 6.62 -6.26 18.47
N PRO A 218 6.30 -7.39 19.14
CA PRO A 218 6.29 -7.46 20.58
C PRO A 218 7.69 -7.13 21.14
N GLY A 219 7.81 -6.03 21.83
CA GLY A 219 9.03 -5.47 22.44
C GLY A 219 9.23 -3.96 22.22
N GLU A 220 8.37 -3.31 21.44
CA GLU A 220 8.24 -1.86 21.44
C GLU A 220 6.90 -1.52 22.09
N GLU A 221 6.91 -1.24 23.40
CA GLU A 221 5.79 -0.57 24.06
C GLU A 221 5.70 0.83 23.45
N SER A 222 4.73 1.02 22.56
CA SER A 222 4.40 2.33 22.05
C SER A 222 3.52 3.02 23.09
N ASP A 223 4.08 4.00 23.80
CA ASP A 223 3.25 5.00 24.46
C ASP A 223 2.34 5.63 23.41
N LEU A 224 1.05 5.50 23.60
CA LEU A 224 -0.09 6.13 22.92
C LEU A 224 0.27 6.92 21.64
N GLU A 225 0.40 6.23 20.54
CA GLU A 225 0.47 6.84 19.21
C GLU A 225 -0.95 7.27 18.81
N ILE A 226 -1.25 8.56 18.95
CA ILE A 226 -2.40 9.16 18.27
C ILE A 226 -2.06 9.19 16.78
N VAL A 227 -2.34 8.12 16.10
CA VAL A 227 -2.22 8.06 14.65
C VAL A 227 -3.42 8.80 14.08
N VAL A 228 -3.20 10.04 13.67
CA VAL A 228 -4.13 10.71 12.75
C VAL A 228 -4.06 9.96 11.43
N ILE A 229 -4.98 9.05 11.23
CA ILE A 229 -5.08 8.29 9.99
C ILE A 229 -5.84 9.18 9.02
N ALA A 230 -5.09 9.90 8.18
CA ALA A 230 -5.68 10.34 6.94
C ALA A 230 -6.17 9.07 6.22
N PRO A 231 -7.42 9.00 5.75
CA PRO A 231 -7.90 7.86 5.03
C PRO A 231 -6.93 7.61 3.89
N LYS A 232 -6.36 6.41 3.86
CA LYS A 232 -5.50 6.01 2.75
C LYS A 232 -6.32 6.24 1.49
N ILE A 233 -5.78 7.05 0.59
CA ILE A 233 -6.20 7.13 -0.80
C ILE A 233 -6.37 5.69 -1.26
N ALA A 234 -7.49 5.35 -1.91
CA ALA A 234 -7.80 3.99 -2.31
C ALA A 234 -6.57 3.35 -2.94
N LYS A 235 -6.10 2.23 -2.37
CA LYS A 235 -4.96 1.50 -2.95
C LYS A 235 -5.30 1.14 -4.38
N GLU A 236 -4.33 1.35 -5.26
CA GLU A 236 -4.44 0.92 -6.64
C GLU A 236 -4.82 -0.56 -6.69
N VAL A 237 -5.76 -0.90 -7.56
CA VAL A 237 -6.34 -2.26 -7.66
C VAL A 237 -5.28 -3.32 -7.93
N VAL A 238 -4.26 -2.98 -8.74
CA VAL A 238 -3.08 -3.79 -8.95
C VAL A 238 -1.88 -3.05 -8.42
N SER A 239 -1.61 -3.24 -7.15
CA SER A 239 -0.41 -2.71 -6.50
C SER A 239 0.20 -3.74 -5.58
N THR A 240 1.53 -3.73 -5.49
CA THR A 240 2.27 -4.48 -4.47
C THR A 240 2.74 -3.53 -3.40
N GLU A 241 2.24 -3.71 -2.19
CA GLU A 241 2.68 -2.95 -1.02
C GLU A 241 3.72 -3.73 -0.25
N ILE A 242 4.83 -3.08 0.09
CA ILE A 242 5.88 -3.61 0.97
C ILE A 242 6.02 -2.68 2.18
N LYS A 243 5.99 -3.27 3.35
CA LYS A 243 6.27 -2.58 4.61
C LYS A 243 7.77 -2.34 4.76
N ALA A 244 8.14 -1.23 5.42
CA ALA A 244 9.54 -0.87 5.59
C ALA A 244 10.37 -1.95 6.29
N GLU A 245 9.80 -2.65 7.28
CA GLU A 245 10.47 -3.71 8.00
C GLU A 245 10.80 -4.93 7.12
N GLU A 246 9.88 -5.33 6.26
CA GLU A 246 10.11 -6.43 5.29
C GLU A 246 11.23 -6.06 4.31
N GLY A 247 11.19 -4.83 3.78
CA GLY A 247 12.20 -4.35 2.83
C GLY A 247 13.62 -4.36 3.37
N ARG A 248 13.81 -4.05 4.67
CA ARG A 248 15.13 -4.05 5.33
C ARG A 248 15.76 -5.44 5.43
N ARG A 249 14.97 -6.51 5.46
CA ARG A 249 15.44 -7.88 5.61
C ARG A 249 15.80 -8.54 4.29
N VAL A 250 15.54 -7.89 3.16
CA VAL A 250 15.82 -8.46 1.83
C VAL A 250 17.33 -8.48 1.58
N PRO A 251 17.92 -9.65 1.29
CA PRO A 251 19.34 -9.74 0.94
C PRO A 251 19.69 -8.94 -0.32
N GLY A 252 20.90 -8.39 -0.37
CA GLY A 252 21.37 -7.59 -1.49
C GLY A 252 20.78 -6.17 -1.57
N THR A 253 19.98 -5.76 -0.57
CA THR A 253 19.52 -4.36 -0.41
C THR A 253 20.39 -3.56 0.57
N GLN A 254 21.24 -4.23 1.32
CA GLN A 254 22.05 -3.66 2.43
C GLN A 254 21.20 -2.92 3.47
N GLY A 255 19.95 -3.39 3.69
CA GLY A 255 18.99 -2.77 4.59
C GLY A 255 18.28 -1.54 4.05
N ASP A 256 18.45 -1.21 2.76
CA ASP A 256 17.71 -0.15 2.09
C ASP A 256 16.33 -0.66 1.64
N THR A 257 15.28 -0.18 2.31
CA THR A 257 13.91 -0.62 2.10
C THR A 257 13.41 -0.34 0.68
N LEU A 258 13.77 0.81 0.10
CA LEU A 258 13.27 1.21 -1.21
C LEU A 258 13.86 0.35 -2.34
N LYS A 259 15.02 -0.25 -2.16
CA LYS A 259 15.60 -1.21 -3.12
C LYS A 259 14.76 -2.46 -3.34
N VAL A 260 13.81 -2.74 -2.46
CA VAL A 260 12.90 -3.86 -2.63
C VAL A 260 12.04 -3.74 -3.89
N VAL A 261 11.73 -2.53 -4.32
CA VAL A 261 10.95 -2.27 -5.56
C VAL A 261 11.55 -2.97 -6.77
N GLN A 262 12.90 -3.02 -6.86
CA GLN A 262 13.61 -3.72 -7.95
C GLN A 262 13.43 -5.25 -7.95
N ASN A 263 12.79 -5.81 -6.92
CA ASN A 263 12.57 -7.26 -6.76
C ASN A 263 11.09 -7.64 -6.87
N LEU A 264 10.23 -6.67 -7.15
CA LEU A 264 8.77 -6.88 -7.28
C LEU A 264 8.40 -7.35 -8.68
N PRO A 265 7.28 -8.06 -8.83
CA PRO A 265 6.80 -8.47 -10.15
C PRO A 265 6.50 -7.25 -11.03
N GLY A 266 6.75 -7.39 -12.33
CA GLY A 266 6.57 -6.32 -13.30
C GLY A 266 7.74 -5.34 -13.40
N VAL A 267 8.72 -5.40 -12.48
CA VAL A 267 9.92 -4.56 -12.53
C VAL A 267 11.05 -5.34 -13.19
N ALA A 268 11.48 -4.85 -14.33
CA ALA A 268 12.65 -5.35 -15.03
C ALA A 268 13.93 -4.73 -14.44
N ARG A 269 15.04 -5.41 -14.62
CA ARG A 269 16.34 -4.90 -14.19
C ARG A 269 16.75 -3.73 -15.09
N ALA A 270 17.17 -2.62 -14.51
CA ALA A 270 17.84 -1.57 -15.25
C ALA A 270 19.29 -1.95 -15.59
N SER A 271 19.89 -1.32 -16.59
CA SER A 271 21.32 -1.45 -16.87
C SER A 271 22.15 -1.01 -15.68
N PHE A 272 23.31 -1.62 -15.50
CA PHE A 272 24.24 -1.22 -14.44
C PHE A 272 24.64 0.24 -14.60
N GLY A 273 24.70 0.96 -13.50
CA GLY A 273 24.98 2.41 -13.53
C GLY A 273 23.73 3.30 -13.68
N SER A 274 22.56 2.70 -13.99
CA SER A 274 21.29 3.42 -14.02
C SER A 274 20.53 3.22 -12.69
N GLY A 275 20.11 4.30 -12.06
CA GLY A 275 19.17 4.29 -10.92
C GLY A 275 17.71 4.22 -11.34
N ALA A 276 17.42 3.95 -12.61
CA ALA A 276 16.09 4.00 -13.18
C ALA A 276 15.26 2.74 -12.89
N LEU A 277 13.94 2.87 -12.96
CA LEU A 277 12.98 1.76 -12.86
C LEU A 277 12.40 1.46 -14.24
N VAL A 278 12.46 0.21 -14.65
CA VAL A 278 11.82 -0.29 -15.87
C VAL A 278 10.62 -1.11 -15.47
N VAL A 279 9.42 -0.58 -15.67
CA VAL A 279 8.17 -1.22 -15.25
C VAL A 279 7.40 -1.69 -16.48
N TRP A 280 7.06 -3.00 -16.55
CA TRP A 280 6.42 -3.64 -17.69
C TRP A 280 7.11 -3.37 -19.04
N GLY A 281 8.44 -3.20 -19.00
CA GLY A 281 9.23 -2.90 -20.20
C GLY A 281 8.93 -1.54 -20.84
N ALA A 282 8.33 -0.59 -20.08
CA ALA A 282 8.23 0.81 -20.46
C ALA A 282 9.58 1.50 -20.34
N ALA A 283 9.75 2.67 -20.97
CA ALA A 283 10.94 3.46 -20.77
C ALA A 283 11.02 3.99 -19.32
N PRO A 284 12.22 4.17 -18.76
CA PRO A 284 12.37 4.61 -17.37
C PRO A 284 11.65 5.91 -17.02
N GLN A 285 11.63 6.89 -17.92
CA GLN A 285 10.97 8.19 -17.76
C GLN A 285 9.44 8.09 -17.71
N ASP A 286 8.87 6.97 -18.16
CA ASP A 286 7.42 6.71 -18.12
C ASP A 286 6.91 6.39 -16.71
N THR A 287 7.82 6.05 -15.79
CA THR A 287 7.47 5.70 -14.40
C THR A 287 7.53 6.91 -13.49
N ARG A 288 6.42 7.21 -12.83
CA ARG A 288 6.32 8.34 -11.88
C ARG A 288 6.56 7.90 -10.45
N ILE A 289 7.25 8.75 -9.68
CA ILE A 289 7.65 8.47 -8.30
C ILE A 289 7.23 9.61 -7.39
N TYR A 290 6.49 9.28 -6.32
CA TYR A 290 6.02 10.26 -5.34
C TYR A 290 6.38 9.84 -3.92
N VAL A 291 6.81 10.81 -3.10
CA VAL A 291 6.99 10.68 -1.65
C VAL A 291 6.00 11.61 -0.97
N ASP A 292 5.06 11.08 -0.19
CA ASP A 292 3.95 11.83 0.44
C ASP A 292 3.22 12.76 -0.55
N GLY A 293 3.10 12.33 -1.82
CA GLY A 293 2.48 13.13 -2.90
C GLY A 293 3.40 14.15 -3.57
N ILE A 294 4.65 14.29 -3.16
CA ILE A 294 5.67 15.14 -3.76
C ILE A 294 6.39 14.36 -4.87
N HIS A 295 6.40 14.88 -6.09
CA HIS A 295 7.10 14.26 -7.21
C HIS A 295 8.62 14.39 -7.04
N ILE A 296 9.35 13.27 -7.23
CA ILE A 296 10.82 13.23 -7.23
C ILE A 296 11.35 12.67 -8.57
N PRO A 297 12.48 13.17 -9.07
CA PRO A 297 12.98 12.78 -10.40
C PRO A 297 13.58 11.37 -10.43
N LEU A 298 14.08 10.88 -9.32
CA LEU A 298 14.72 9.56 -9.22
C LEU A 298 14.54 8.95 -7.82
N LEU A 299 14.47 7.63 -7.76
CA LEU A 299 14.32 6.87 -6.52
C LEU A 299 15.67 6.43 -5.93
N TYR A 300 16.64 6.20 -6.81
CA TYR A 300 17.95 5.68 -6.42
C TYR A 300 19.06 6.61 -6.88
N HIS A 301 20.09 6.68 -6.07
CA HIS A 301 21.37 7.26 -6.46
C HIS A 301 21.96 6.52 -7.67
N GLY A 302 22.85 7.17 -8.37
CA GLY A 302 23.56 6.60 -9.52
C GLY A 302 24.09 5.21 -9.20
N GLY A 303 23.99 4.30 -10.16
CA GLY A 303 24.33 2.89 -9.98
C GLY A 303 23.26 2.04 -9.30
N GLY A 304 22.18 2.62 -8.78
CA GLY A 304 21.09 1.89 -8.13
C GLY A 304 21.51 1.22 -6.79
N LEU A 305 22.57 1.70 -6.19
CA LEU A 305 23.13 1.08 -4.96
C LEU A 305 22.37 1.48 -3.69
N ARG A 306 21.82 2.70 -3.64
CA ARG A 306 21.06 3.24 -2.51
C ARG A 306 19.89 4.09 -3.00
N SER A 307 18.85 4.21 -2.19
CA SER A 307 17.75 5.14 -2.42
C SER A 307 18.08 6.55 -1.93
N VAL A 308 17.39 7.55 -2.48
CA VAL A 308 17.57 8.97 -2.10
C VAL A 308 16.83 9.38 -0.83
N LEU A 309 16.14 8.45 -0.18
CA LEU A 309 15.37 8.67 1.03
C LEU A 309 15.81 7.69 2.12
N SER A 310 15.93 8.17 3.36
CA SER A 310 16.22 7.32 4.52
C SER A 310 15.10 6.28 4.72
N SER A 311 15.47 5.00 4.77
CA SER A 311 14.54 3.89 5.01
C SER A 311 13.79 4.00 6.35
N ASP A 312 14.33 4.75 7.31
CA ASP A 312 13.73 4.94 8.64
C ASP A 312 12.59 5.97 8.64
N LEU A 313 12.48 6.78 7.59
CA LEU A 313 11.34 7.65 7.38
C LEU A 313 10.22 6.96 6.61
N VAL A 314 10.48 5.81 6.00
CA VAL A 314 9.51 5.10 5.16
C VAL A 314 8.55 4.29 6.03
N LYS A 315 7.26 4.38 5.75
CA LYS A 315 6.18 3.55 6.28
C LYS A 315 5.88 2.40 5.34
N SER A 316 5.54 2.74 4.11
CA SER A 316 5.17 1.76 3.08
C SER A 316 5.58 2.25 1.70
N ILE A 317 5.76 1.31 0.80
CA ILE A 317 6.05 1.52 -0.60
C ILE A 317 4.97 0.80 -1.39
N ASN A 318 4.35 1.50 -2.33
CA ASN A 318 3.39 0.91 -3.26
C ASN A 318 3.93 1.02 -4.67
N LEU A 319 3.96 -0.09 -5.38
CA LEU A 319 4.23 -0.15 -6.80
C LEU A 319 2.94 -0.53 -7.52
N ALA A 320 2.42 0.33 -8.38
CA ALA A 320 1.39 0.03 -9.36
C ALA A 320 2.04 -0.03 -10.74
N PRO A 321 2.23 -1.20 -11.35
CA PRO A 321 2.89 -1.32 -12.65
C PRO A 321 2.09 -0.70 -13.79
N GLY A 322 0.78 -0.51 -13.61
CA GLY A 322 -0.15 0.14 -14.53
C GLY A 322 -1.56 0.09 -13.97
N GLY A 323 -2.53 0.69 -14.68
CA GLY A 323 -3.94 0.65 -14.29
C GLY A 323 -4.25 1.46 -13.02
N TYR A 324 -3.42 2.45 -12.67
CA TYR A 324 -3.59 3.28 -11.47
C TYR A 324 -4.73 4.30 -11.64
N GLY A 325 -5.31 4.75 -10.51
CA GLY A 325 -6.50 5.58 -10.43
C GLY A 325 -6.32 7.01 -10.93
N SER A 326 -7.42 7.80 -10.91
CA SER A 326 -7.46 9.14 -11.49
C SER A 326 -6.67 10.19 -10.70
N GLU A 327 -6.18 9.85 -9.51
CA GLU A 327 -5.41 10.75 -8.65
C GLU A 327 -4.03 11.11 -9.22
N TYR A 328 -3.45 10.22 -10.03
CA TYR A 328 -2.12 10.36 -10.61
C TYR A 328 -2.21 10.39 -12.13
N GLY A 329 -1.37 11.18 -12.77
CA GLY A 329 -1.27 11.33 -14.21
C GLY A 329 0.18 11.54 -14.67
N ARG A 330 0.35 11.99 -15.91
CA ARG A 330 1.62 12.43 -16.49
C ARG A 330 2.69 11.34 -16.59
N GLY A 331 2.30 10.06 -16.65
CA GLY A 331 3.20 8.94 -16.84
C GLY A 331 2.54 7.85 -17.68
N LEU A 332 3.27 7.25 -18.60
CA LEU A 332 2.81 6.19 -19.50
C LEU A 332 3.06 4.78 -18.96
N GLY A 333 3.87 4.65 -17.93
CA GLY A 333 4.29 3.36 -17.33
C GLY A 333 3.78 3.17 -15.92
N GLY A 334 4.67 2.81 -15.01
CA GLY A 334 4.36 2.52 -13.62
C GLY A 334 4.21 3.74 -12.72
N LEU A 335 3.67 3.50 -11.54
CA LEU A 335 3.56 4.48 -10.46
C LEU A 335 4.18 3.88 -9.19
N VAL A 336 5.11 4.62 -8.57
CA VAL A 336 5.67 4.30 -7.25
C VAL A 336 5.24 5.39 -6.28
N THR A 337 4.55 5.02 -5.22
CA THR A 337 4.20 5.92 -4.13
C THR A 337 4.84 5.44 -2.82
N ILE A 338 5.43 6.37 -2.10
CA ILE A 338 6.13 6.14 -0.84
C ILE A 338 5.44 6.98 0.22
N ASP A 339 4.94 6.32 1.25
CA ASP A 339 4.39 6.98 2.41
C ASP A 339 5.46 7.05 3.50
N THR A 340 5.67 8.22 4.09
CA THR A 340 6.54 8.35 5.26
C THR A 340 5.76 8.05 6.54
N ARG A 341 6.47 7.51 7.54
CA ARG A 341 5.87 7.21 8.84
C ARG A 341 5.62 8.45 9.68
N ALA A 342 4.70 8.36 10.62
CA ALA A 342 4.57 9.33 11.69
C ALA A 342 5.84 9.37 12.55
N LEU A 343 6.21 10.55 13.07
CA LEU A 343 7.32 10.71 14.00
C LEU A 343 6.89 10.33 15.42
N ARG A 344 7.80 9.74 16.19
CA ARG A 344 7.51 9.29 17.56
C ARG A 344 7.17 10.46 18.48
N PRO A 345 6.11 10.34 19.30
CA PRO A 345 5.66 11.45 20.14
C PRO A 345 6.55 11.69 21.34
N THR A 346 7.31 10.70 21.79
CA THR A 346 8.11 10.75 23.01
C THR A 346 9.55 10.31 22.78
N GLY A 347 10.44 10.80 23.60
CA GLY A 347 11.87 10.41 23.61
C GLY A 347 12.66 10.97 22.43
N VAL A 348 13.97 10.85 22.53
CA VAL A 348 14.91 11.12 21.45
C VAL A 348 15.36 9.77 20.88
N HIS A 349 15.09 9.55 19.62
CA HIS A 349 15.41 8.31 18.92
C HIS A 349 16.29 8.60 17.72
N GLY A 350 17.02 7.60 17.29
CA GLY A 350 17.87 7.77 16.12
C GLY A 350 18.64 6.52 15.77
N PHE A 351 19.42 6.63 14.73
CA PHE A 351 20.41 5.61 14.39
C PHE A 351 21.67 6.23 13.79
N VAL A 352 22.75 5.48 13.89
CA VAL A 352 23.96 5.65 13.09
C VAL A 352 24.26 4.33 12.41
N ALA A 353 24.67 4.38 11.14
CA ALA A 353 25.03 3.21 10.37
C ALA A 353 26.24 3.52 9.49
N ALA A 354 27.07 2.52 9.27
CA ALA A 354 28.19 2.59 8.33
C ALA A 354 28.43 1.21 7.73
N ASP A 355 28.72 1.17 6.44
CA ASP A 355 29.18 -0.01 5.74
C ASP A 355 30.27 0.32 4.71
N VAL A 356 30.58 -0.60 3.81
CA VAL A 356 31.62 -0.40 2.78
C VAL A 356 31.23 0.66 1.74
N ILE A 357 29.95 0.98 1.61
CA ILE A 357 29.42 1.87 0.59
C ILE A 357 29.27 3.31 1.12
N ASP A 358 28.61 3.47 2.27
CA ASP A 358 28.26 4.78 2.83
C ASP A 358 28.14 4.78 4.36
N SER A 359 27.94 5.97 4.90
CA SER A 359 27.50 6.16 6.28
C SER A 359 26.23 7.00 6.31
N ALA A 360 25.34 6.68 7.25
CA ALA A 360 24.06 7.34 7.41
C ALA A 360 23.74 7.55 8.89
N ALA A 361 23.00 8.60 9.18
CA ALA A 361 22.48 8.88 10.51
C ALA A 361 21.11 9.53 10.43
N MET A 362 20.31 9.32 11.48
CA MET A 362 19.04 10.02 11.69
C MET A 362 18.85 10.27 13.17
N VAL A 363 18.24 11.41 13.49
CA VAL A 363 17.76 11.74 14.83
C VAL A 363 16.34 12.25 14.72
N GLU A 364 15.46 11.75 15.57
CA GLU A 364 14.10 12.28 15.75
C GLU A 364 13.85 12.62 17.21
N ALA A 365 13.11 13.71 17.45
CA ALA A 365 12.80 14.18 18.79
C ALA A 365 11.48 14.97 18.81
N PRO A 366 10.73 14.94 19.90
CA PRO A 366 9.68 15.89 20.15
C PRO A 366 10.30 17.27 20.47
N ILE A 367 9.77 18.32 19.85
CA ILE A 367 10.08 19.73 20.21
C ILE A 367 9.18 20.13 21.37
N ASN A 368 7.92 19.70 21.30
CA ASN A 368 6.90 19.83 22.34
C ASN A 368 5.81 18.76 22.11
N ASP A 369 4.75 18.80 22.92
CA ASP A 369 3.69 17.76 22.88
C ASP A 369 2.97 17.64 21.53
N THR A 370 2.99 18.69 20.70
CA THR A 370 2.31 18.71 19.40
C THR A 370 3.26 18.74 18.21
N THR A 371 4.56 18.97 18.42
CA THR A 371 5.52 19.18 17.33
C THR A 371 6.71 18.24 17.48
N ARG A 372 7.03 17.53 16.39
CA ARG A 372 8.11 16.56 16.29
C ARG A 372 8.96 16.84 15.08
N ILE A 373 10.26 16.57 15.18
CA ILE A 373 11.21 16.73 14.08
C ILE A 373 12.06 15.49 13.91
N ALA A 374 12.36 15.16 12.66
CA ALA A 374 13.41 14.19 12.30
C ALA A 374 14.35 14.80 11.27
N VAL A 375 15.64 14.52 11.43
CA VAL A 375 16.70 14.91 10.49
C VAL A 375 17.49 13.66 10.14
N ALA A 376 17.66 13.39 8.85
CA ALA A 376 18.45 12.27 8.35
C ALA A 376 19.46 12.76 7.32
N GLY A 377 20.56 12.04 7.19
CA GLY A 377 21.57 12.31 6.17
C GLY A 377 22.46 11.11 5.89
N ARG A 378 23.02 11.08 4.69
CA ARG A 378 23.91 10.04 4.20
C ARG A 378 25.02 10.63 3.33
N LYS A 379 26.21 10.02 3.37
CA LYS A 379 27.32 10.32 2.48
C LYS A 379 28.00 9.01 2.02
N SER A 380 28.21 8.85 0.73
CA SER A 380 28.98 7.75 0.15
C SER A 380 30.49 7.99 0.24
N TYR A 381 31.22 6.91 0.24
CA TYR A 381 32.70 6.87 0.10
C TYR A 381 33.12 5.61 -0.68
N LEU A 382 32.25 5.15 -1.57
CA LEU A 382 32.44 3.92 -2.33
C LEU A 382 33.70 3.96 -3.21
N ALA A 383 34.02 5.10 -3.80
CA ALA A 383 35.23 5.25 -4.60
C ALA A 383 36.50 4.93 -3.81
N GLN A 384 36.55 5.34 -2.55
CA GLN A 384 37.70 5.12 -1.65
C GLN A 384 37.76 3.66 -1.15
N SER A 385 36.61 3.09 -0.81
CA SER A 385 36.55 1.72 -0.27
C SER A 385 36.73 0.65 -1.36
N LEU A 386 36.24 0.89 -2.57
CA LEU A 386 36.31 -0.06 -3.67
C LEU A 386 37.78 -0.32 -4.06
N SER A 387 38.64 0.71 -4.03
CA SER A 387 40.09 0.56 -4.30
C SER A 387 40.79 -0.40 -3.34
N VAL A 388 40.20 -0.68 -2.18
CA VAL A 388 40.72 -1.63 -1.17
C VAL A 388 40.19 -3.05 -1.41
N VAL A 389 38.97 -3.17 -1.98
CA VAL A 389 38.25 -4.45 -2.03
C VAL A 389 38.35 -5.11 -3.41
N THR A 390 38.58 -4.33 -4.48
CA THR A 390 38.60 -4.86 -5.85
C THR A 390 39.91 -4.52 -6.58
N SER A 391 40.19 -5.23 -7.67
CA SER A 391 41.30 -4.89 -8.57
C SER A 391 41.07 -3.52 -9.24
N LYS A 392 42.15 -2.81 -9.58
CA LYS A 392 42.10 -1.44 -10.15
C LYS A 392 41.29 -1.30 -11.44
N ASP A 393 40.99 -2.40 -12.14
CA ASP A 393 40.35 -2.38 -13.47
C ASP A 393 38.82 -2.24 -13.43
N VAL A 394 38.19 -2.40 -12.25
CA VAL A 394 36.70 -2.29 -12.13
C VAL A 394 36.23 -0.84 -12.33
N GLY A 395 37.02 0.13 -11.89
CA GLY A 395 36.67 1.55 -11.99
C GLY A 395 36.67 2.10 -13.43
N ASP A 396 37.37 1.46 -14.35
CA ASP A 396 37.47 1.91 -15.74
C ASP A 396 36.19 1.62 -16.55
N PHE A 397 35.44 0.58 -16.16
CA PHE A 397 34.22 0.18 -16.88
C PHE A 397 32.93 0.52 -16.15
N VAL A 398 32.96 0.57 -14.81
CA VAL A 398 31.79 0.79 -13.97
C VAL A 398 31.85 2.20 -13.42
N PRO A 399 30.87 3.08 -13.74
CA PRO A 399 30.84 4.41 -13.14
C PRO A 399 30.58 4.28 -11.63
N ILE A 400 31.50 4.81 -10.84
CA ILE A 400 31.40 4.79 -9.39
C ILE A 400 30.73 6.08 -8.94
N PRO A 401 29.54 6.00 -8.28
CA PRO A 401 28.85 7.19 -7.82
C PRO A 401 29.47 7.75 -6.54
N ASP A 402 29.64 9.08 -6.50
CA ASP A 402 29.78 9.84 -5.27
C ASP A 402 28.46 10.55 -4.99
N TYR A 403 27.82 10.24 -3.84
CA TYR A 403 26.51 10.79 -3.53
C TYR A 403 26.37 11.20 -2.07
N TYR A 404 25.43 12.11 -1.84
CA TYR A 404 24.88 12.38 -0.52
C TYR A 404 23.40 12.77 -0.62
N ASP A 405 22.70 12.51 0.46
CA ASP A 405 21.31 12.89 0.63
C ASP A 405 21.05 13.42 2.05
N ALA A 406 20.03 14.25 2.18
CA ALA A 406 19.55 14.77 3.44
C ALA A 406 18.05 14.95 3.43
N GLN A 407 17.40 14.65 4.57
CA GLN A 407 15.98 14.85 4.76
C GLN A 407 15.70 15.51 6.11
N VAL A 408 14.64 16.32 6.13
CA VAL A 408 14.07 16.92 7.34
C VAL A 408 12.57 16.70 7.29
N LYS A 409 12.00 16.08 8.30
CA LYS A 409 10.55 15.96 8.48
C LYS A 409 10.13 16.66 9.76
N VAL A 410 9.09 17.49 9.70
CA VAL A 410 8.45 18.11 10.85
C VAL A 410 6.97 17.74 10.81
N THR A 411 6.47 17.20 11.91
CA THR A 411 5.04 16.94 12.10
C THR A 411 4.51 17.85 13.20
N HIS A 412 3.42 18.55 12.93
CA HIS A 412 2.72 19.38 13.89
C HIS A 412 1.25 18.98 13.97
N ASP A 413 0.80 18.51 15.12
CA ASP A 413 -0.59 18.15 15.38
C ASP A 413 -1.38 19.41 15.75
N LEU A 414 -2.38 19.74 14.96
CA LEU A 414 -3.33 20.84 15.22
C LEU A 414 -4.50 20.37 16.09
N GLY A 415 -4.76 19.08 16.12
CA GLY A 415 -5.80 18.44 16.88
C GLY A 415 -5.78 16.91 16.73
N PRO A 416 -6.70 16.20 17.37
CA PRO A 416 -6.70 14.72 17.34
C PRO A 416 -6.80 14.12 15.91
N ASN A 417 -7.47 14.81 15.01
CA ASN A 417 -7.72 14.39 13.64
C ASN A 417 -7.17 15.37 12.60
N GLU A 418 -6.21 16.21 12.97
CA GLU A 418 -5.71 17.26 12.12
C GLU A 418 -4.20 17.47 12.33
N SER A 419 -3.43 17.44 11.23
CA SER A 419 -1.98 17.60 11.29
C SER A 419 -1.41 18.29 10.05
N ILE A 420 -0.22 18.86 10.24
CA ILE A 420 0.63 19.37 9.17
C ILE A 420 1.95 18.61 9.22
N ASP A 421 2.31 17.99 8.11
CA ASP A 421 3.66 17.44 7.89
C ASP A 421 4.41 18.35 6.92
N VAL A 422 5.65 18.71 7.25
CA VAL A 422 6.58 19.37 6.34
C VAL A 422 7.71 18.40 6.05
N LEU A 423 7.95 18.12 4.76
CA LEU A 423 9.03 17.26 4.32
C LEU A 423 9.96 18.04 3.40
N GLY A 424 11.22 18.17 3.80
CA GLY A 424 12.32 18.64 2.98
C GLY A 424 13.24 17.49 2.62
N MET A 425 13.67 17.40 1.35
CA MET A 425 14.64 16.40 0.90
C MET A 425 15.57 16.99 -0.15
N ALA A 426 16.81 16.56 -0.15
CA ALA A 426 17.80 16.90 -1.16
C ALA A 426 18.73 15.72 -1.42
N ALA A 427 19.14 15.54 -2.66
CA ALA A 427 20.11 14.54 -3.05
C ALA A 427 21.03 15.06 -4.16
N ARG A 428 22.28 14.62 -4.14
CA ARG A 428 23.27 14.88 -5.17
C ARG A 428 23.98 13.59 -5.53
N ASP A 429 24.13 13.37 -6.82
CA ASP A 429 24.88 12.28 -7.43
C ASP A 429 25.89 12.84 -8.41
N GLU A 430 27.10 12.36 -8.33
CA GLU A 430 28.17 12.66 -9.27
C GLU A 430 28.78 11.34 -9.75
N LEU A 431 28.73 11.10 -11.06
CA LEU A 431 29.34 9.93 -11.68
C LEU A 431 30.42 10.38 -12.65
N THR A 432 31.59 9.76 -12.57
CA THR A 432 32.67 9.93 -13.53
C THR A 432 33.10 8.57 -14.05
N ARG A 433 33.41 8.52 -15.36
CA ARG A 433 33.95 7.33 -15.97
C ARG A 433 34.96 7.73 -17.02
N THR A 434 36.11 7.05 -17.08
CA THR A 434 37.09 7.20 -18.11
C THR A 434 37.32 5.84 -18.75
N LEU A 435 36.97 5.70 -20.03
CA LEU A 435 37.33 4.54 -20.85
C LEU A 435 38.66 4.83 -21.52
N THR A 436 39.70 4.16 -21.07
CA THR A 436 41.04 4.30 -21.62
C THR A 436 41.14 3.55 -22.93
N ASN A 437 41.82 4.15 -23.92
CA ASN A 437 42.18 3.54 -25.20
C ASN A 437 43.68 3.80 -25.44
N PRO A 438 44.41 2.87 -26.08
CA PRO A 438 45.78 3.12 -26.50
C PRO A 438 45.96 4.37 -27.38
N ASP A 439 44.94 4.69 -28.18
CA ASP A 439 44.87 5.98 -28.87
C ASP A 439 44.27 7.04 -27.94
N PRO A 440 45.02 8.09 -27.58
CA PRO A 440 44.51 9.17 -26.74
C PRO A 440 43.29 9.90 -27.33
N ALA A 441 43.15 9.91 -28.65
CA ALA A 441 41.99 10.51 -29.33
C ALA A 441 40.70 9.71 -29.13
N GLU A 442 40.81 8.43 -28.76
CA GLU A 442 39.68 7.53 -28.47
C GLU A 442 39.39 7.36 -27.00
N VAL A 443 40.08 8.11 -26.12
CA VAL A 443 39.75 8.13 -24.69
C VAL A 443 38.41 8.80 -24.52
N LYS A 444 37.44 8.04 -23.94
CA LYS A 444 36.12 8.56 -23.63
C LYS A 444 36.04 8.93 -22.16
N LYS A 445 35.63 10.16 -21.87
CA LYS A 445 35.34 10.65 -20.52
C LYS A 445 33.87 10.99 -20.41
N ASP A 446 33.18 10.34 -19.50
CA ASP A 446 31.79 10.64 -19.17
C ASP A 446 31.73 11.25 -17.76
N TYR A 447 30.91 12.28 -17.63
CA TYR A 447 30.57 12.95 -16.38
C TYR A 447 29.07 13.13 -16.31
N SER A 448 28.45 12.81 -15.19
CA SER A 448 27.04 13.08 -14.93
C SER A 448 26.89 13.62 -13.51
N LEU A 449 26.16 14.72 -13.40
CA LEU A 449 25.72 15.32 -12.15
C LEU A 449 24.20 15.32 -12.13
N THR A 450 23.61 14.78 -11.08
CA THR A 450 22.19 14.94 -10.76
C THR A 450 22.07 15.52 -9.36
N ASN A 451 21.44 16.67 -9.26
CA ASN A 451 21.20 17.35 -7.99
C ASN A 451 19.74 17.78 -7.94
N PHE A 452 19.03 17.42 -6.87
CA PHE A 452 17.66 17.89 -6.70
C PHE A 452 17.36 18.23 -5.25
N GLY A 453 16.39 19.14 -5.07
CA GLY A 453 15.82 19.48 -3.78
C GLY A 453 14.29 19.59 -3.88
N ARG A 454 13.60 19.16 -2.84
CA ARG A 454 12.14 19.27 -2.69
C ARG A 454 11.79 19.76 -1.31
N VAL A 455 10.76 20.59 -1.23
CA VAL A 455 10.09 20.91 0.02
C VAL A 455 8.58 20.86 -0.23
N GLY A 456 7.86 20.18 0.65
CA GLY A 456 6.41 20.09 0.58
C GLY A 456 5.78 20.13 1.97
N LEU A 457 4.52 20.51 1.99
CA LEU A 457 3.68 20.55 3.18
C LEU A 457 2.47 19.65 2.89
N ALA A 458 2.13 18.76 3.82
CA ALA A 458 0.92 17.97 3.76
C ALA A 458 0.01 18.35 4.93
N TYR A 459 -1.09 19.07 4.63
CA TYR A 459 -2.19 19.29 5.59
C TYR A 459 -3.17 18.13 5.47
N LYS A 460 -3.46 17.50 6.59
CA LYS A 460 -4.34 16.33 6.69
C LYS A 460 -5.40 16.60 7.74
N ARG A 461 -6.67 16.42 7.37
CA ARG A 461 -7.79 16.50 8.31
C ARG A 461 -8.79 15.41 8.03
N GLN A 462 -9.18 14.71 9.09
CA GLN A 462 -10.30 13.78 9.08
C GLN A 462 -11.46 14.39 9.88
N PHE A 463 -12.65 14.42 9.28
CA PHE A 463 -13.87 14.89 9.92
C PHE A 463 -14.56 13.75 10.67
N ASN A 464 -15.45 14.09 11.59
CA ASN A 464 -16.17 13.12 12.41
C ASN A 464 -17.09 12.20 11.59
N ASP A 465 -17.57 12.65 10.42
CA ASP A 465 -18.36 11.85 9.48
C ASP A 465 -17.53 10.86 8.65
N GLY A 466 -16.23 10.77 8.94
CA GLY A 466 -15.27 9.92 8.22
C GLY A 466 -14.79 10.49 6.89
N SER A 467 -15.23 11.68 6.49
CA SER A 467 -14.67 12.37 5.34
C SER A 467 -13.29 12.94 5.66
N SER A 468 -12.50 13.24 4.62
CA SER A 468 -11.13 13.73 4.80
C SER A 468 -10.72 14.74 3.73
N VAL A 469 -9.80 15.59 4.11
CA VAL A 469 -9.11 16.53 3.23
C VAL A 469 -7.63 16.32 3.30
N LEU A 470 -6.98 16.30 2.14
CA LEU A 470 -5.53 16.31 1.99
C LEU A 470 -5.15 17.46 1.07
N LEU A 471 -4.22 18.32 1.50
CA LEU A 471 -3.64 19.38 0.70
C LEU A 471 -2.12 19.25 0.73
N THR A 472 -1.48 19.18 -0.44
CA THR A 472 -0.02 19.01 -0.54
C THR A 472 0.58 19.98 -1.56
N PRO A 473 0.83 21.24 -1.19
CA PRO A 473 1.71 22.11 -1.97
C PRO A 473 3.17 21.69 -1.83
N TRP A 474 3.91 21.76 -2.93
CA TRP A 474 5.36 21.49 -2.93
C TRP A 474 6.08 22.30 -4.00
N ALA A 475 7.37 22.48 -3.79
CA ALA A 475 8.27 23.11 -4.76
C ALA A 475 9.66 22.49 -4.69
N GLY A 476 10.43 22.67 -5.73
CA GLY A 476 11.80 22.13 -5.78
C GLY A 476 12.63 22.69 -6.91
N HIS A 477 13.86 22.23 -6.94
CA HIS A 477 14.84 22.59 -7.94
C HIS A 477 15.61 21.35 -8.37
N ASP A 478 15.81 21.19 -9.68
CA ASP A 478 16.62 20.14 -10.29
C ASP A 478 17.76 20.77 -11.10
N HIS A 479 18.97 20.18 -10.98
CA HIS A 479 20.11 20.55 -11.80
C HIS A 479 20.80 19.29 -12.30
N LEU A 480 20.77 19.07 -13.60
CA LEU A 480 21.35 17.93 -14.29
C LEU A 480 22.43 18.41 -15.27
N VAL A 481 23.59 17.78 -15.21
CA VAL A 481 24.67 18.01 -16.16
C VAL A 481 25.15 16.68 -16.69
N THR A 482 25.18 16.52 -18.00
CA THR A 482 25.80 15.36 -18.67
C THR A 482 26.86 15.86 -19.59
N ARG A 483 28.08 15.37 -19.45
CA ARG A 483 29.21 15.66 -20.32
C ARG A 483 29.82 14.37 -20.83
N SER A 484 30.11 14.33 -22.09
CA SER A 484 30.90 13.25 -22.71
C SER A 484 31.91 13.83 -23.65
N SER A 485 33.16 13.43 -23.57
CA SER A 485 34.17 13.77 -24.54
C SER A 485 34.70 12.51 -25.21
N PHE A 486 34.56 12.44 -26.50
CA PHE A 486 35.03 11.32 -27.29
C PHE A 486 35.53 11.85 -28.65
N GLY A 487 36.70 11.41 -29.14
CA GLY A 487 37.21 11.79 -30.45
C GLY A 487 37.36 13.30 -30.64
N GLY A 488 37.61 14.09 -29.59
CA GLY A 488 37.76 15.54 -29.66
C GLY A 488 36.45 16.32 -29.84
N ALA A 489 35.29 15.65 -29.85
CA ALA A 489 33.96 16.29 -29.92
C ALA A 489 33.25 16.23 -28.54
N PRO A 490 33.41 17.26 -27.70
CA PRO A 490 32.71 17.30 -26.42
C PRO A 490 31.21 17.47 -26.63
N THR A 491 30.43 16.71 -25.86
CA THR A 491 28.97 16.85 -25.78
C THR A 491 28.64 17.24 -24.36
N GLU A 492 27.86 18.28 -24.19
CA GLU A 492 27.39 18.75 -22.91
C GLU A 492 25.88 19.07 -22.96
N LEU A 493 25.15 18.66 -21.96
CA LEU A 493 23.79 19.08 -21.68
C LEU A 493 23.76 19.56 -20.23
N ASP A 494 23.40 20.81 -20.02
CA ASP A 494 23.18 21.42 -18.71
C ASP A 494 21.71 21.83 -18.61
N THR A 495 21.03 21.34 -17.57
CA THR A 495 19.61 21.56 -17.33
C THR A 495 19.40 22.08 -15.93
N SER A 496 18.70 23.19 -15.79
CA SER A 496 18.28 23.78 -14.52
C SER A 496 16.77 24.01 -14.53
N SER A 497 16.06 23.40 -13.58
CA SER A 497 14.59 23.38 -13.54
C SER A 497 14.07 23.76 -12.17
N ASN A 498 13.19 24.76 -12.09
CA ASN A 498 12.36 25.00 -10.93
C ASN A 498 11.03 24.28 -11.13
N VAL A 499 10.69 23.39 -10.22
CA VAL A 499 9.48 22.55 -10.29
C VAL A 499 8.56 22.86 -9.12
N TYR A 500 7.27 22.79 -9.36
CA TYR A 500 6.26 23.03 -8.32
C TYR A 500 5.03 22.21 -8.58
N GLY A 501 4.27 21.97 -7.50
CA GLY A 501 2.99 21.27 -7.61
C GLY A 501 2.08 21.53 -6.41
N PHE A 502 0.83 21.16 -6.61
CA PHE A 502 -0.20 21.25 -5.58
C PHE A 502 -1.17 20.09 -5.78
N ARG A 503 -1.37 19.31 -4.76
CA ARG A 503 -2.38 18.25 -4.73
C ARG A 503 -3.43 18.58 -3.68
N ALA A 504 -4.70 18.48 -4.06
CA ALA A 504 -5.83 18.62 -3.17
C ALA A 504 -6.78 17.44 -3.40
N ALA A 505 -7.24 16.83 -2.34
CA ALA A 505 -8.23 15.77 -2.40
C ALA A 505 -9.21 15.90 -1.23
N TYR A 506 -10.50 15.82 -1.57
CA TYR A 506 -11.57 15.59 -0.61
C TYR A 506 -12.15 14.22 -0.86
N ARG A 507 -12.25 13.42 0.18
CA ARG A 507 -12.86 12.09 0.14
C ARG A 507 -13.98 12.02 1.15
N GLY A 508 -15.18 11.63 0.70
CA GLY A 508 -16.34 11.54 1.56
C GLY A 508 -17.28 10.42 1.14
N ARG A 509 -18.07 9.96 2.08
CA ARG A 509 -19.16 9.01 1.82
C ARG A 509 -20.33 9.76 1.18
N THR A 510 -20.70 9.39 -0.04
CA THR A 510 -21.83 9.98 -0.77
C THR A 510 -23.13 9.16 -0.63
N SER A 511 -23.00 7.87 -0.26
CA SER A 511 -24.13 7.01 0.11
C SER A 511 -23.65 5.88 1.02
N ALA A 512 -24.55 5.03 1.49
CA ALA A 512 -24.20 3.85 2.32
C ALA A 512 -23.17 2.92 1.67
N THR A 513 -23.15 2.86 0.34
CA THR A 513 -22.28 1.96 -0.44
C THR A 513 -21.25 2.69 -1.30
N THR A 514 -21.18 4.02 -1.21
CA THR A 514 -20.42 4.82 -2.16
C THR A 514 -19.51 5.81 -1.45
N VAL A 515 -18.22 5.79 -1.79
CA VAL A 515 -17.22 6.77 -1.34
C VAL A 515 -16.69 7.51 -2.56
N THR A 516 -16.80 8.82 -2.59
CA THR A 516 -16.33 9.65 -3.70
C THR A 516 -15.10 10.45 -3.29
N THR A 517 -14.11 10.48 -4.16
CA THR A 517 -12.93 11.34 -4.08
C THR A 517 -12.99 12.36 -5.20
N VAL A 518 -12.90 13.63 -4.86
CA VAL A 518 -12.77 14.75 -5.80
C VAL A 518 -11.46 15.45 -5.50
N GLY A 519 -10.69 15.74 -6.53
CA GLY A 519 -9.40 16.37 -6.30
C GLY A 519 -8.91 17.22 -7.46
N LEU A 520 -7.79 17.86 -7.19
CA LEU A 520 -7.05 18.70 -8.13
C LEU A 520 -5.57 18.36 -8.00
N ASP A 521 -4.93 18.12 -9.12
CA ASP A 521 -3.50 17.83 -9.20
C ASP A 521 -2.84 18.82 -10.17
N VAL A 522 -2.00 19.69 -9.63
CA VAL A 522 -1.26 20.70 -10.38
C VAL A 522 0.21 20.39 -10.35
N GLU A 523 0.86 20.42 -11.50
CA GLU A 523 2.31 20.28 -11.62
C GLU A 523 2.81 21.19 -12.73
N GLY A 524 3.92 21.86 -12.49
CA GLY A 524 4.56 22.70 -13.49
C GLY A 524 6.06 22.81 -13.28
N SER A 525 6.73 23.27 -14.33
CA SER A 525 8.18 23.53 -14.31
C SER A 525 8.53 24.77 -15.11
N VAL A 526 9.63 25.40 -14.73
CA VAL A 526 10.32 26.43 -15.51
C VAL A 526 11.78 25.98 -15.63
N SER A 527 12.19 25.66 -16.83
CA SER A 527 13.47 24.99 -17.08
C SER A 527 14.32 25.78 -18.09
N SER A 528 15.60 25.76 -17.86
CA SER A 528 16.64 26.33 -18.76
C SER A 528 17.55 25.20 -19.23
N TYR A 529 17.87 25.20 -20.48
CA TYR A 529 18.71 24.20 -21.11
C TYR A 529 19.84 24.88 -21.90
N ALA A 530 21.05 24.32 -21.78
CA ALA A 530 22.18 24.63 -22.63
C ALA A 530 22.77 23.31 -23.13
N ARG A 531 22.83 23.12 -24.44
CA ARG A 531 23.36 21.90 -25.05
C ARG A 531 24.35 22.23 -26.15
N THR A 532 25.51 21.55 -26.15
CA THR A 532 26.52 21.58 -27.20
C THR A 532 26.91 20.16 -27.55
N GLY A 533 27.39 19.94 -28.80
CA GLY A 533 27.93 18.67 -29.24
C GLY A 533 27.14 18.01 -30.35
N SER A 534 27.24 16.69 -30.41
CA SER A 534 26.59 15.89 -31.45
C SER A 534 25.07 15.87 -31.31
N VAL A 535 24.35 15.88 -32.44
CA VAL A 535 22.90 15.71 -32.48
C VAL A 535 22.45 14.31 -32.11
N THR A 536 23.35 13.32 -32.20
CA THR A 536 23.06 11.90 -31.91
C THR A 536 23.45 11.47 -30.51
N LEU A 537 24.13 12.29 -29.71
CA LEU A 537 24.52 12.02 -28.34
C LEU A 537 23.84 12.99 -27.35
N PRO A 538 23.44 12.54 -26.14
CA PRO A 538 23.43 11.16 -25.71
C PRO A 538 22.44 10.30 -26.52
N PRO A 539 22.68 8.99 -26.64
CA PRO A 539 21.77 8.11 -27.38
C PRO A 539 20.41 8.07 -26.68
N ARG A 540 19.34 7.98 -27.48
CA ARG A 540 17.96 7.83 -27.04
C ARG A 540 17.52 6.37 -27.20
N GLU A 541 16.45 6.00 -26.54
CA GLU A 541 15.79 4.71 -26.74
C GLU A 541 15.38 4.55 -28.21
N GLY A 542 15.72 3.38 -28.75
CA GLY A 542 15.50 3.07 -30.17
C GLY A 542 16.59 3.53 -31.09
N ASP A 543 17.58 4.31 -30.64
CA ASP A 543 18.76 4.66 -31.48
C ASP A 543 19.60 3.40 -31.74
N ILE A 544 20.05 3.29 -32.98
CA ILE A 544 20.97 2.22 -33.37
C ILE A 544 22.38 2.71 -33.10
N THR A 545 22.97 2.31 -32.02
CA THR A 545 24.31 2.72 -31.60
C THR A 545 25.12 1.53 -31.09
N VAL A 546 26.44 1.64 -31.19
CA VAL A 546 27.40 0.74 -30.56
C VAL A 546 28.03 1.45 -29.37
N PHE A 547 28.15 0.75 -28.25
CA PHE A 547 28.85 1.31 -27.10
C PHE A 547 30.30 1.65 -27.43
N GLY A 548 30.67 2.92 -27.19
CA GLY A 548 32.02 3.41 -27.51
C GLY A 548 32.21 3.88 -28.94
N GLN A 549 31.17 3.90 -29.78
CA GLN A 549 31.23 4.48 -31.11
C GLN A 549 31.44 6.01 -31.04
N PRO A 550 32.35 6.61 -31.83
CA PRO A 550 32.48 8.04 -31.92
C PRO A 550 31.18 8.73 -32.37
N PRO A 551 30.87 9.93 -31.85
CA PRO A 551 29.72 10.69 -32.31
C PRO A 551 29.91 11.14 -33.77
N GLY A 552 28.80 11.44 -34.43
CA GLY A 552 28.79 12.05 -35.74
C GLY A 552 29.53 13.40 -35.76
N ASP A 553 30.06 13.83 -36.93
CA ASP A 553 30.86 15.06 -37.10
C ASP A 553 30.08 16.36 -36.90
N GLN A 554 28.76 16.29 -36.86
CA GLN A 554 27.93 17.47 -36.68
C GLN A 554 27.90 17.90 -35.22
N VAL A 555 28.60 18.98 -34.92
CA VAL A 555 28.57 19.64 -33.62
C VAL A 555 27.71 20.89 -33.73
N ASN A 556 26.70 20.99 -32.87
CA ASN A 556 25.77 22.08 -32.78
C ASN A 556 25.72 22.64 -31.35
N ALA A 557 25.06 23.80 -31.19
CA ALA A 557 24.80 24.39 -29.89
C ALA A 557 23.40 25.01 -29.88
N ASP A 558 22.71 24.87 -28.76
CA ASP A 558 21.43 25.52 -28.52
C ASP A 558 21.25 25.88 -27.05
N THR A 559 20.53 26.98 -26.81
CA THR A 559 20.09 27.36 -25.47
C THR A 559 18.63 27.75 -25.54
N TRP A 560 17.81 27.14 -24.69
CA TRP A 560 16.37 27.40 -24.69
C TRP A 560 15.77 27.34 -23.30
N HIS A 561 14.56 27.88 -23.15
CA HIS A 561 13.74 27.76 -21.96
C HIS A 561 12.47 27.01 -22.29
N THR A 562 11.97 26.24 -21.31
CA THR A 562 10.66 25.66 -21.39
C THR A 562 9.86 26.02 -20.13
N THR A 563 8.55 26.15 -20.30
CA THR A 563 7.61 26.19 -19.17
C THR A 563 6.54 25.15 -19.42
N THR A 564 6.32 24.29 -18.44
CA THR A 564 5.24 23.31 -18.46
C THR A 564 4.25 23.60 -17.36
N LEU A 565 2.97 23.41 -17.62
CA LEU A 565 1.91 23.50 -16.61
C LEU A 565 0.79 22.52 -16.96
N SER A 566 0.38 21.75 -15.98
CA SER A 566 -0.83 20.92 -16.01
C SER A 566 -1.66 21.22 -14.77
N VAL A 567 -2.97 21.37 -14.94
CA VAL A 567 -3.96 21.62 -13.88
C VAL A 567 -5.09 20.62 -14.03
N ALA A 568 -4.96 19.48 -13.37
CA ALA A 568 -5.79 18.31 -13.62
C ALA A 568 -6.83 18.07 -12.51
N PRO A 569 -8.09 18.53 -12.67
CA PRO A 569 -9.20 18.08 -11.84
C PRO A 569 -9.51 16.62 -12.13
N TYR A 570 -9.89 15.89 -11.07
CA TYR A 570 -10.31 14.51 -11.18
C TYR A 570 -11.43 14.17 -10.20
N VAL A 571 -12.17 13.14 -10.55
CA VAL A 571 -13.16 12.52 -9.68
C VAL A 571 -13.06 10.99 -9.84
N GLN A 572 -13.18 10.29 -8.74
CA GLN A 572 -13.35 8.85 -8.73
C GLN A 572 -14.31 8.45 -7.62
N THR A 573 -15.03 7.36 -7.84
CA THR A 573 -16.07 6.90 -6.92
C THR A 573 -15.90 5.41 -6.68
N ASP A 574 -15.69 5.00 -5.45
CA ASP A 574 -15.70 3.59 -5.04
C ASP A 574 -17.12 3.17 -4.71
N ILE A 575 -17.66 2.24 -5.47
CA ILE A 575 -19.04 1.72 -5.34
C ILE A 575 -18.95 0.28 -4.83
N GLY A 576 -19.35 0.07 -3.57
CA GLY A 576 -19.45 -1.24 -2.95
C GLY A 576 -20.80 -1.90 -3.29
N LEU A 577 -20.78 -3.10 -3.87
CA LEU A 577 -21.94 -3.88 -4.26
C LEU A 577 -21.87 -5.29 -3.65
N PHE A 578 -23.01 -5.99 -3.58
CA PHE A 578 -23.10 -7.36 -3.07
C PHE A 578 -22.47 -7.53 -1.68
N GLU A 579 -22.85 -6.67 -0.73
CA GLU A 579 -22.29 -6.65 0.62
C GLU A 579 -20.76 -6.43 0.63
N ASP A 580 -20.30 -5.44 -0.11
CA ASP A 580 -18.88 -5.09 -0.29
C ASP A 580 -17.99 -6.18 -0.91
N LYS A 581 -18.60 -7.20 -1.56
CA LYS A 581 -17.82 -8.21 -2.30
C LYS A 581 -17.31 -7.71 -3.63
N LEU A 582 -18.03 -6.78 -4.27
CA LEU A 582 -17.64 -6.17 -5.53
C LEU A 582 -17.47 -4.68 -5.33
N HIS A 583 -16.28 -4.19 -5.59
CA HIS A 583 -15.96 -2.77 -5.69
C HIS A 583 -15.75 -2.41 -7.16
N ILE A 584 -16.40 -1.36 -7.61
CA ILE A 584 -16.21 -0.77 -8.94
C ILE A 584 -15.81 0.68 -8.71
N VAL A 585 -14.68 1.08 -9.27
CA VAL A 585 -14.11 2.42 -9.09
C VAL A 585 -13.97 3.10 -10.45
N PRO A 586 -15.07 3.65 -11.02
CA PRO A 586 -14.98 4.56 -12.15
C PRO A 586 -14.32 5.87 -11.72
N GLY A 587 -13.49 6.38 -12.59
CA GLY A 587 -12.83 7.66 -12.42
C GLY A 587 -12.61 8.37 -13.74
N VAL A 588 -12.51 9.67 -13.67
CA VAL A 588 -12.15 10.52 -14.80
C VAL A 588 -11.21 11.62 -14.34
N ARG A 589 -10.22 11.89 -15.14
CA ARG A 589 -9.27 12.98 -15.00
C ARG A 589 -9.31 13.80 -16.29
N VAL A 590 -9.32 15.11 -16.17
CA VAL A 590 -9.15 16.02 -17.30
C VAL A 590 -7.80 16.67 -17.13
N GLU A 591 -6.91 16.48 -18.09
CA GLU A 591 -5.54 16.97 -17.99
C GLU A 591 -5.22 17.94 -19.14
N PRO A 592 -5.30 19.25 -18.92
CA PRO A 592 -4.72 20.24 -19.82
C PRO A 592 -3.20 20.25 -19.67
N PHE A 593 -2.51 20.13 -20.78
CA PHE A 593 -1.08 20.28 -20.91
C PHE A 593 -0.78 21.58 -21.62
N ILE A 594 -0.02 22.45 -20.99
CA ILE A 594 0.44 23.71 -21.58
C ILE A 594 1.97 23.66 -21.54
N THR A 595 2.59 23.72 -22.70
CA THR A 595 4.04 23.67 -22.85
C THR A 595 4.48 24.82 -23.72
N THR A 596 5.46 25.60 -23.25
CA THR A 596 6.11 26.64 -24.06
C THR A 596 7.59 26.29 -24.23
N ALA A 597 8.11 26.54 -25.40
CA ALA A 597 9.54 26.44 -25.68
C ALA A 597 9.99 27.74 -26.37
N SER A 598 11.05 28.34 -25.86
CA SER A 598 11.62 29.56 -26.45
C SER A 598 13.12 29.40 -26.68
N ARG A 599 13.58 29.71 -27.85
CA ARG A 599 14.99 29.68 -28.20
C ARG A 599 15.66 30.98 -27.76
N LEU A 600 16.79 30.89 -27.09
CA LEU A 600 17.58 32.06 -26.65
C LEU A 600 18.75 32.33 -27.55
N THR A 601 19.24 31.33 -28.30
CA THR A 601 20.34 31.50 -29.26
C THR A 601 19.79 32.11 -30.54
N PRO A 602 20.03 33.39 -30.84
CA PRO A 602 19.53 34.01 -32.05
C PRO A 602 20.29 33.46 -33.27
N GLU A 603 19.58 33.17 -34.34
CA GLU A 603 20.20 32.79 -35.64
C GLU A 603 20.84 33.97 -36.31
N VAL A 604 20.27 35.17 -36.12
CA VAL A 604 20.76 36.44 -36.61
C VAL A 604 20.60 37.49 -35.55
N ALA A 605 21.58 38.35 -35.36
CA ALA A 605 21.49 39.44 -34.39
C ALA A 605 20.26 40.33 -34.70
N GLY A 606 19.39 40.53 -33.71
CA GLY A 606 18.19 41.32 -33.85
C GLY A 606 16.92 40.56 -34.24
N SER A 607 16.99 39.25 -34.45
CA SER A 607 15.78 38.43 -34.64
C SER A 607 15.04 38.26 -33.32
N PRO A 608 13.69 38.36 -33.27
CA PRO A 608 12.96 38.05 -32.08
C PRO A 608 13.09 36.57 -31.70
N PRO A 609 13.12 36.22 -30.40
CA PRO A 609 13.13 34.83 -29.97
C PRO A 609 11.91 34.09 -30.55
N ILE A 610 12.12 32.93 -31.13
CA ILE A 610 11.04 32.10 -31.64
C ILE A 610 10.48 31.35 -30.43
N GLY A 611 9.28 31.73 -29.97
CA GLY A 611 8.52 31.03 -28.92
C GLY A 611 7.42 30.17 -29.55
N ILE A 612 7.30 28.93 -29.10
CA ILE A 612 6.18 28.04 -29.46
C ILE A 612 5.44 27.71 -28.20
N THR A 613 4.11 27.83 -28.26
CA THR A 613 3.22 27.37 -27.20
C THR A 613 2.36 26.23 -27.75
N SER A 614 2.46 25.05 -27.14
CA SER A 614 1.60 23.91 -27.41
C SER A 614 0.60 23.76 -26.26
N GLN A 615 -0.67 23.53 -26.59
CA GLN A 615 -1.73 23.27 -25.64
C GLN A 615 -2.55 22.08 -26.12
N SER A 616 -2.76 21.13 -25.21
CA SER A 616 -3.63 19.99 -25.41
C SER A 616 -4.47 19.78 -24.13
N THR A 617 -5.67 19.27 -24.29
CA THR A 617 -6.50 18.87 -23.13
C THR A 617 -6.96 17.44 -23.35
N GLU A 618 -6.50 16.56 -22.49
CA GLU A 618 -6.75 15.13 -22.59
C GLU A 618 -7.80 14.68 -21.57
N LEU A 619 -8.67 13.78 -22.00
CA LEU A 619 -9.65 13.14 -21.15
C LEU A 619 -9.15 11.72 -20.81
N GLU A 620 -9.00 11.42 -19.53
CA GLU A 620 -8.48 10.16 -19.03
C GLU A 620 -9.54 9.38 -18.23
N PRO A 621 -10.45 8.67 -18.90
CA PRO A 621 -11.34 7.75 -18.22
C PRO A 621 -10.57 6.53 -17.71
N ARG A 622 -10.86 6.14 -16.49
CA ARG A 622 -10.24 5.00 -15.81
C ARG A 622 -11.31 4.20 -15.08
N LEU A 623 -11.15 2.89 -15.06
CA LEU A 623 -12.03 2.00 -14.31
C LEU A 623 -11.19 0.92 -13.67
N SER A 624 -11.42 0.71 -12.40
CA SER A 624 -10.87 -0.46 -11.72
C SER A 624 -11.96 -1.19 -10.95
N SER A 625 -11.76 -2.48 -10.74
CA SER A 625 -12.71 -3.30 -9.98
C SER A 625 -12.00 -4.41 -9.22
N THR A 626 -12.55 -4.75 -8.06
CA THR A 626 -12.17 -5.94 -7.29
C THR A 626 -13.40 -6.72 -6.92
N TYR A 627 -13.36 -8.04 -7.08
CA TYR A 627 -14.45 -8.94 -6.73
C TYR A 627 -13.94 -10.05 -5.82
N GLN A 628 -14.41 -10.06 -4.57
CA GLN A 628 -14.11 -11.12 -3.62
C GLN A 628 -15.16 -12.22 -3.75
N MET A 629 -14.88 -13.23 -4.57
CA MET A 629 -15.80 -14.32 -4.82
C MET A 629 -16.05 -15.18 -3.58
N ILE A 630 -14.97 -15.58 -2.91
CA ILE A 630 -14.94 -16.28 -1.62
C ILE A 630 -13.82 -15.70 -0.75
N PRO A 631 -13.76 -15.93 0.58
CA PRO A 631 -12.73 -15.35 1.45
C PRO A 631 -11.28 -15.61 1.00
N ARG A 632 -11.04 -16.65 0.21
CA ARG A 632 -9.71 -17.02 -0.27
C ARG A 632 -9.45 -16.67 -1.73
N LEU A 633 -10.46 -16.30 -2.52
CA LEU A 633 -10.31 -16.03 -3.95
C LEU A 633 -10.95 -14.70 -4.31
N GLY A 634 -10.11 -13.80 -4.77
CA GLY A 634 -10.50 -12.50 -5.31
C GLY A 634 -10.05 -12.34 -6.77
N PHE A 635 -10.80 -11.55 -7.52
CA PHE A 635 -10.47 -11.12 -8.88
C PHE A 635 -10.29 -9.61 -8.88
N LYS A 636 -9.46 -9.12 -9.79
CA LYS A 636 -9.19 -7.70 -9.96
C LYS A 636 -8.98 -7.37 -11.42
N GLY A 637 -9.32 -6.16 -11.80
CA GLY A 637 -9.11 -5.67 -13.15
C GLY A 637 -9.11 -4.17 -13.20
N ALA A 638 -8.39 -3.61 -14.16
CA ALA A 638 -8.39 -2.18 -14.43
C ALA A 638 -8.14 -1.91 -15.90
N PHE A 639 -8.67 -0.77 -16.37
CA PHE A 639 -8.27 -0.16 -17.62
C PHE A 639 -8.18 1.36 -17.46
N GLY A 640 -7.38 2.01 -18.31
CA GLY A 640 -7.27 3.46 -18.27
C GLY A 640 -6.47 4.03 -19.41
N PHE A 641 -6.69 5.32 -19.65
CA PHE A 641 -5.94 6.14 -20.57
C PHE A 641 -5.00 7.06 -19.79
N TYR A 642 -3.80 7.27 -20.31
CA TYR A 642 -2.70 8.01 -19.70
C TYR A 642 -2.00 8.85 -20.74
N HIS A 643 -1.56 10.04 -20.34
CA HIS A 643 -0.86 10.96 -21.20
C HIS A 643 0.39 11.52 -20.50
N GLN A 644 1.39 11.86 -21.30
CA GLN A 644 2.65 12.44 -20.81
C GLN A 644 3.11 13.54 -21.77
N SER A 645 3.57 14.67 -21.23
CA SER A 645 4.24 15.68 -22.03
C SER A 645 5.60 15.19 -22.48
N PRO A 646 6.08 15.63 -23.64
CA PRO A 646 7.47 15.41 -24.02
C PRO A 646 8.43 16.05 -23.01
N GLU A 647 9.62 15.51 -22.89
CA GLU A 647 10.64 16.07 -22.01
C GLU A 647 11.08 17.45 -22.53
N GLY A 648 11.37 18.37 -21.62
CA GLY A 648 11.82 19.70 -22.01
C GLY A 648 13.13 19.72 -22.78
N SER A 649 13.99 18.72 -22.59
CA SER A 649 15.22 18.49 -23.38
C SER A 649 14.95 18.20 -24.86
N ASP A 650 13.77 17.64 -25.18
CA ASP A 650 13.36 17.29 -26.55
C ASP A 650 12.81 18.49 -27.35
N LEU A 651 12.55 19.60 -26.66
CA LEU A 651 11.94 20.79 -27.24
C LEU A 651 12.96 21.79 -27.82
N SER A 652 14.24 21.39 -27.93
CA SER A 652 15.25 22.15 -28.61
C SER A 652 14.91 22.30 -30.09
N SER A 653 15.11 23.47 -30.66
CA SER A 653 15.01 23.68 -32.14
C SER A 653 16.15 23.04 -32.91
N VAL A 654 17.29 22.75 -32.27
CA VAL A 654 18.47 22.17 -32.92
C VAL A 654 18.55 20.65 -32.70
N PHE A 655 18.36 20.23 -31.44
CA PHE A 655 18.57 18.84 -31.03
C PHE A 655 17.25 18.05 -30.89
N GLY A 656 16.13 18.68 -31.12
CA GLY A 656 14.80 18.11 -30.89
C GLY A 656 13.76 18.68 -31.85
N ASN A 657 12.56 18.92 -31.29
CA ASN A 657 11.44 19.49 -31.99
C ASN A 657 10.51 20.22 -31.00
N PRO A 658 10.41 21.54 -31.07
CA PRO A 658 9.56 22.29 -30.14
C PRO A 658 8.05 22.12 -30.40
N THR A 659 7.64 21.43 -31.46
CA THR A 659 6.23 21.20 -31.82
C THR A 659 5.71 19.85 -31.34
N LEU A 660 6.50 19.08 -30.57
CA LEU A 660 6.07 17.81 -30.01
C LEU A 660 4.82 17.99 -29.12
N GLY A 661 3.87 17.09 -29.29
CA GLY A 661 2.64 17.01 -28.50
C GLY A 661 2.73 15.97 -27.36
N VAL A 662 1.61 15.67 -26.77
CA VAL A 662 1.53 14.65 -25.70
C VAL A 662 1.63 13.24 -26.26
N GLU A 663 2.34 12.38 -25.54
CA GLU A 663 2.39 10.94 -25.75
C GLU A 663 1.24 10.27 -25.02
N ARG A 664 0.80 9.10 -25.51
CA ARG A 664 -0.41 8.42 -25.02
C ARG A 664 -0.15 6.97 -24.67
N ALA A 665 -0.82 6.48 -23.64
CA ALA A 665 -0.86 5.06 -23.33
C ALA A 665 -2.28 4.61 -22.95
N PHE A 666 -2.57 3.35 -23.25
CA PHE A 666 -3.75 2.63 -22.81
C PHE A 666 -3.31 1.39 -22.04
N HIS A 667 -3.82 1.21 -20.84
CA HIS A 667 -3.56 0.03 -19.99
C HIS A 667 -4.82 -0.80 -19.82
N LEU A 668 -4.66 -2.11 -19.93
CA LEU A 668 -5.69 -3.11 -19.60
C LEU A 668 -5.04 -4.23 -18.80
N LEU A 669 -5.64 -4.56 -17.69
CA LEU A 669 -5.11 -5.63 -16.84
C LEU A 669 -6.24 -6.38 -16.12
N GLY A 670 -5.98 -7.64 -15.82
CA GLY A 670 -6.87 -8.50 -15.08
C GLY A 670 -6.07 -9.57 -14.33
N GLY A 671 -6.53 -9.93 -13.16
CA GLY A 671 -5.81 -10.90 -12.34
C GLY A 671 -6.64 -11.51 -11.25
N SER A 672 -6.04 -12.46 -10.56
CA SER A 672 -6.62 -13.10 -9.39
C SER A 672 -5.66 -13.07 -8.20
N THR A 673 -6.23 -13.13 -7.01
CA THR A 673 -5.49 -13.29 -5.75
C THR A 673 -6.07 -14.47 -5.01
N PHE A 674 -5.22 -15.43 -4.66
CA PHE A 674 -5.61 -16.62 -3.93
C PHE A 674 -4.82 -16.72 -2.61
N LYS A 675 -5.52 -16.76 -1.48
CA LYS A 675 -4.95 -17.02 -0.16
C LYS A 675 -4.84 -18.52 0.06
N LEU A 676 -3.62 -19.03 -0.06
CA LEU A 676 -3.30 -20.45 0.22
C LEU A 676 -3.46 -20.75 1.71
N THR A 677 -2.91 -19.88 2.54
CA THR A 677 -3.06 -19.87 4.00
C THR A 677 -3.26 -18.41 4.46
N ASP A 678 -3.40 -18.17 5.74
CA ASP A 678 -3.49 -16.80 6.27
C ASP A 678 -2.19 -16.00 6.06
N GLN A 679 -1.07 -16.69 5.83
CA GLN A 679 0.28 -16.12 5.68
C GLN A 679 0.82 -16.21 4.25
N VAL A 680 0.22 -17.06 3.41
CA VAL A 680 0.71 -17.32 2.05
C VAL A 680 -0.35 -16.91 1.03
N SER A 681 0.01 -15.98 0.18
CA SER A 681 -0.83 -15.53 -0.93
C SER A 681 -0.16 -15.81 -2.28
N PHE A 682 -0.98 -16.10 -3.25
CA PHE A 682 -0.63 -16.21 -4.66
C PHE A 682 -1.41 -15.16 -5.43
N GLU A 683 -0.73 -14.43 -6.29
CA GLU A 683 -1.30 -13.41 -7.14
C GLU A 683 -0.82 -13.60 -8.56
N GLU A 684 -1.72 -13.49 -9.53
CA GLU A 684 -1.40 -13.41 -10.95
C GLU A 684 -2.05 -12.20 -11.58
N VAL A 685 -1.39 -11.59 -12.55
CA VAL A 685 -1.91 -10.46 -13.33
C VAL A 685 -1.50 -10.62 -14.78
N LEU A 686 -2.49 -10.64 -15.65
CA LEU A 686 -2.33 -10.48 -17.09
C LEU A 686 -2.41 -9.00 -17.42
N PHE A 687 -1.52 -8.50 -18.27
CA PHE A 687 -1.51 -7.10 -18.63
C PHE A 687 -1.26 -6.90 -20.13
N TYR A 688 -1.82 -5.80 -20.62
CA TYR A 688 -1.58 -5.26 -21.95
C TYR A 688 -1.50 -3.75 -21.87
N SER A 689 -0.43 -3.18 -22.41
CA SER A 689 -0.23 -1.74 -22.55
C SER A 689 0.04 -1.44 -24.02
N LYS A 690 -0.59 -0.37 -24.54
CA LYS A 690 -0.34 0.16 -25.86
C LYS A 690 -0.02 1.65 -25.73
N SER A 691 1.10 2.08 -26.33
CA SER A 691 1.49 3.48 -26.41
C SER A 691 1.47 3.97 -27.86
N SER A 692 1.17 5.24 -28.06
CA SER A 692 1.17 5.89 -29.37
C SER A 692 1.69 7.32 -29.26
N ASP A 693 1.97 7.91 -30.39
CA ASP A 693 2.53 9.26 -30.47
C ASP A 693 3.86 9.41 -29.68
N LEU A 694 4.64 8.31 -29.61
CA LEU A 694 5.92 8.30 -28.92
C LEU A 694 6.96 9.12 -29.71
N VAL A 695 7.79 9.83 -28.95
CA VAL A 695 8.88 10.63 -29.52
C VAL A 695 10.03 9.72 -29.94
N THR A 696 10.42 9.79 -31.18
CA THR A 696 11.51 9.02 -31.79
C THR A 696 12.49 9.94 -32.52
N ARG A 697 13.70 9.47 -32.74
CA ARG A 697 14.68 10.24 -33.53
C ARG A 697 14.27 10.23 -34.98
N ASN A 698 14.42 11.36 -35.65
CA ASN A 698 14.35 11.41 -37.12
C ASN A 698 15.48 10.54 -37.71
N ALA A 699 15.13 9.69 -38.62
CA ALA A 699 16.07 8.75 -39.22
C ALA A 699 17.07 9.42 -40.23
N SER A 700 16.92 10.72 -40.53
CA SER A 700 17.87 11.48 -41.35
C SER A 700 19.15 11.79 -40.56
N ASP A 701 20.31 11.53 -41.15
CA ASP A 701 21.62 11.92 -40.60
C ASP A 701 21.80 13.45 -40.50
N THR A 702 21.03 14.19 -41.32
CA THR A 702 21.04 15.65 -41.35
C THR A 702 19.63 16.20 -41.23
N PRO A 703 18.97 16.04 -40.06
CA PRO A 703 17.61 16.50 -39.93
C PRO A 703 17.53 18.03 -40.06
N GLN A 704 16.43 18.50 -40.64
CA GLN A 704 16.15 19.93 -40.68
C GLN A 704 15.99 20.47 -39.26
N LEU A 705 16.21 21.76 -39.07
CA LEU A 705 15.96 22.46 -37.84
C LEU A 705 14.50 22.16 -37.33
N SER A 706 14.35 21.94 -36.06
CA SER A 706 13.09 21.58 -35.41
C SER A 706 12.50 20.24 -35.85
N ARG A 707 13.31 19.35 -36.43
CA ARG A 707 12.91 18.00 -36.87
C ARG A 707 13.94 16.91 -36.54
N ALA A 708 14.82 17.16 -35.55
CA ALA A 708 15.71 16.12 -35.06
C ALA A 708 14.96 15.00 -34.33
N LEU A 709 13.81 15.32 -33.77
CA LEU A 709 12.85 14.36 -33.17
C LEU A 709 11.50 14.48 -33.87
N VAL A 710 10.80 13.35 -34.00
CA VAL A 710 9.49 13.20 -34.61
C VAL A 710 8.58 12.38 -33.67
N GLN A 711 7.26 12.56 -33.81
CA GLN A 711 6.27 11.91 -32.96
C GLN A 711 5.49 10.85 -33.75
N GLN A 712 6.14 9.74 -34.05
CA GLN A 712 5.63 8.68 -34.93
C GLN A 712 5.77 7.27 -34.31
N GLY A 713 6.30 7.17 -33.09
CA GLY A 713 6.51 5.90 -32.45
C GLY A 713 5.23 5.27 -31.89
N GLU A 714 5.09 3.96 -32.04
CA GLU A 714 4.11 3.15 -31.32
C GLU A 714 4.82 2.15 -30.41
N GLY A 715 4.21 1.84 -29.29
CA GLY A 715 4.68 0.84 -28.33
C GLY A 715 3.58 -0.13 -27.91
N ARG A 716 3.99 -1.34 -27.56
CA ARG A 716 3.12 -2.28 -26.85
C ARG A 716 3.92 -3.13 -25.90
N ALA A 717 3.34 -3.41 -24.74
CA ALA A 717 3.88 -4.36 -23.77
C ALA A 717 2.75 -5.25 -23.27
N TYR A 718 3.01 -6.54 -23.17
CA TYR A 718 2.03 -7.51 -22.70
C TYR A 718 2.69 -8.70 -22.03
N GLY A 719 1.96 -9.33 -21.12
CA GLY A 719 2.51 -10.44 -20.38
C GLY A 719 1.68 -10.91 -19.21
N ILE A 720 2.31 -11.74 -18.41
CA ILE A 720 1.79 -12.23 -17.13
C ILE A 720 2.84 -12.01 -16.05
N GLN A 721 2.41 -11.55 -14.92
CA GLN A 721 3.21 -11.52 -13.69
C GLN A 721 2.59 -12.39 -12.62
N VAL A 722 3.43 -13.02 -11.83
CA VAL A 722 3.05 -13.94 -10.75
C VAL A 722 3.83 -13.58 -9.49
N LEU A 723 3.14 -13.55 -8.36
CA LEU A 723 3.75 -13.36 -7.04
C LEU A 723 3.22 -14.42 -6.07
N LEU A 724 4.10 -15.26 -5.58
CA LEU A 724 3.85 -16.11 -4.43
C LEU A 724 4.56 -15.49 -3.23
N ARG A 725 3.81 -15.02 -2.23
CA ARG A 725 4.35 -14.31 -1.08
C ARG A 725 3.99 -15.01 0.22
N HIS A 726 4.99 -15.17 1.07
CA HIS A 726 4.84 -15.52 2.49
C HIS A 726 5.11 -14.24 3.29
N GLU A 727 4.07 -13.72 3.93
CA GLU A 727 4.19 -12.53 4.80
C GLU A 727 5.11 -12.81 5.98
N LEU A 728 5.68 -11.73 6.55
CA LEU A 728 6.53 -11.84 7.72
C LEU A 728 5.73 -12.45 8.89
N SER A 729 5.95 -13.73 9.14
CA SER A 729 5.30 -14.45 10.23
C SER A 729 6.22 -15.50 10.80
N GLY A 730 6.25 -15.62 12.13
CA GLY A 730 7.14 -16.54 12.81
C GLY A 730 8.62 -16.25 12.49
N ARG A 731 9.31 -17.22 11.89
CA ARG A 731 10.74 -17.12 11.59
C ARG A 731 11.06 -16.94 10.11
N PHE A 732 10.08 -17.02 9.24
CA PHE A 732 10.28 -16.99 7.80
C PHE A 732 9.56 -15.82 7.15
N PHE A 733 10.20 -15.28 6.12
CA PHE A 733 9.68 -14.24 5.26
C PHE A 733 10.23 -14.43 3.86
N GLY A 734 9.42 -14.23 2.82
CA GLY A 734 9.94 -14.30 1.46
C GLY A 734 8.89 -14.32 0.37
N TRP A 735 9.34 -14.28 -0.88
CA TRP A 735 8.48 -14.39 -2.05
C TRP A 735 9.20 -14.97 -3.25
N VAL A 736 8.40 -15.43 -4.20
CA VAL A 736 8.82 -15.74 -5.56
C VAL A 736 8.05 -14.82 -6.48
N SER A 737 8.72 -13.96 -7.22
CA SER A 737 8.14 -13.15 -8.29
C SER A 737 8.63 -13.65 -9.64
N TYR A 738 7.72 -13.71 -10.62
CA TYR A 738 8.06 -14.06 -11.98
C TYR A 738 7.22 -13.23 -12.95
N THR A 739 7.87 -12.70 -13.96
CA THR A 739 7.21 -11.95 -15.05
C THR A 739 7.66 -12.54 -16.37
N LEU A 740 6.68 -12.94 -17.20
CA LEU A 740 6.85 -13.25 -18.60
C LEU A 740 6.25 -12.10 -19.39
N MET A 741 7.06 -11.37 -20.13
CA MET A 741 6.58 -10.21 -20.87
C MET A 741 7.25 -10.06 -22.21
N ARG A 742 6.62 -9.29 -23.08
CA ARG A 742 7.18 -8.82 -24.33
C ARG A 742 6.89 -7.35 -24.48
N SER A 743 7.95 -6.56 -24.68
CA SER A 743 7.86 -5.12 -24.95
C SER A 743 8.42 -4.86 -26.35
N GLU A 744 7.64 -4.18 -27.18
CA GLU A 744 7.93 -3.94 -28.58
C GLU A 744 7.68 -2.48 -28.93
N ARG A 745 8.46 -2.00 -29.91
CA ARG A 745 8.31 -0.67 -30.53
C ARG A 745 8.16 -0.82 -32.04
N LYS A 746 7.47 0.14 -32.61
CA LYS A 746 7.31 0.26 -34.04
C LYS A 746 7.44 1.74 -34.42
N ASP A 747 8.30 2.07 -35.34
CA ASP A 747 8.48 3.42 -35.84
C ASP A 747 7.94 3.52 -37.26
N ASP A 748 7.43 4.69 -37.61
CA ASP A 748 7.09 5.02 -38.96
C ASP A 748 8.27 5.75 -39.58
N CYS A 749 9.06 5.05 -40.40
CA CYS A 749 10.21 5.59 -41.08
C CYS A 749 9.85 6.15 -42.46
N SER A 750 8.58 6.40 -42.75
CA SER A 750 8.08 6.80 -44.08
C SER A 750 8.65 8.13 -44.57
N GLU A 751 9.10 9.02 -43.70
CA GLU A 751 9.79 10.23 -44.10
C GLU A 751 11.17 9.99 -44.76
N LEU A 752 11.76 8.80 -44.58
CA LEU A 752 13.01 8.41 -45.24
C LEU A 752 12.85 8.08 -46.72
N GLU A 753 11.72 7.59 -47.13
CA GLU A 753 11.44 7.26 -48.52
C GLU A 753 11.46 8.49 -49.45
N THR A 754 11.28 9.68 -48.87
CA THR A 754 11.28 10.94 -49.62
C THR A 754 12.67 11.61 -49.78
N GLN A 755 13.67 11.13 -49.01
CA GLN A 755 15.07 11.60 -49.13
C GLN A 755 15.94 10.57 -49.84
N THR A 756 15.61 10.25 -51.08
CA THR A 756 16.58 9.61 -51.99
C THR A 756 17.67 10.61 -52.28
N ASP A 757 18.89 10.30 -51.85
CA ASP A 757 20.09 10.95 -52.39
C ASP A 757 19.98 10.99 -53.94
N PRO A 758 20.22 12.13 -54.58
CA PRO A 758 20.18 12.24 -56.04
C PRO A 758 21.06 11.23 -56.81
N THR A 759 21.98 10.55 -56.12
CA THR A 759 22.84 9.50 -56.65
C THR A 759 22.25 8.09 -56.58
N GLY A 760 21.07 7.90 -55.94
CA GLY A 760 20.40 6.59 -55.81
C GLY A 760 21.11 5.59 -54.90
N VAL A 761 22.14 6.02 -54.17
CA VAL A 761 22.82 5.21 -53.16
C VAL A 761 22.04 5.37 -51.86
N MET A 762 21.32 4.32 -51.45
CA MET A 762 20.78 4.23 -50.11
C MET A 762 21.95 4.35 -49.13
N ALA A 763 21.94 5.36 -48.28
CA ALA A 763 22.88 5.43 -47.16
C ALA A 763 22.76 4.13 -46.35
N ALA A 764 23.90 3.52 -46.05
CA ALA A 764 24.01 2.20 -45.41
C ALA A 764 23.49 2.15 -43.92
N HIS A 765 22.77 3.16 -43.47
CA HIS A 765 22.33 3.31 -42.07
C HIS A 765 20.93 2.82 -41.79
N GLN A 766 20.30 2.10 -42.73
CA GLN A 766 18.88 1.82 -42.63
C GLN A 766 18.54 0.45 -42.03
N ALA A 767 18.66 0.34 -40.71
CA ALA A 767 18.04 -0.75 -39.95
C ALA A 767 16.57 -0.47 -39.61
N CYS A 768 16.00 0.71 -39.90
CA CYS A 768 14.60 1.00 -39.67
C CYS A 768 13.73 0.41 -40.80
N VAL A 769 12.83 -0.51 -40.41
CA VAL A 769 11.80 -1.07 -41.31
C VAL A 769 10.45 -0.46 -40.93
N PRO A 770 9.84 0.36 -41.84
CA PRO A 770 8.58 1.02 -41.54
C PRO A 770 7.48 0.03 -41.11
N GLY A 771 6.78 0.36 -40.04
CA GLY A 771 5.64 -0.42 -39.61
C GLY A 771 5.93 -1.81 -39.02
N GLN A 772 7.18 -2.22 -38.87
CA GLN A 772 7.56 -3.51 -38.30
C GLN A 772 7.74 -3.42 -36.77
N TRP A 773 7.08 -4.30 -36.04
CA TRP A 773 7.31 -4.48 -34.60
C TRP A 773 8.67 -5.10 -34.35
N ARG A 774 9.46 -4.49 -33.48
CA ARG A 774 10.75 -4.96 -33.00
C ARG A 774 10.80 -4.96 -31.46
N LEU A 775 11.68 -5.75 -30.88
CA LEU A 775 11.89 -5.72 -29.43
C LEU A 775 12.35 -4.32 -29.00
N PHE A 776 11.80 -3.85 -27.90
CA PHE A 776 12.25 -2.59 -27.29
C PHE A 776 13.52 -2.81 -26.49
N ASP A 777 14.33 -1.77 -26.36
CA ASP A 777 15.66 -1.81 -25.72
C ASP A 777 15.62 -2.33 -24.29
N PHE A 778 14.49 -2.15 -23.59
CA PHE A 778 14.25 -2.59 -22.21
C PHE A 778 13.46 -3.90 -22.12
N ASP A 779 13.21 -4.60 -23.22
CA ASP A 779 12.53 -5.90 -23.15
C ASP A 779 13.39 -6.91 -22.40
N GLN A 780 12.83 -7.48 -21.35
CA GLN A 780 13.36 -8.66 -20.63
C GLN A 780 12.26 -9.70 -20.56
N THR A 781 12.22 -10.63 -21.52
CA THR A 781 11.13 -11.60 -21.70
C THR A 781 10.85 -12.39 -20.42
N HIS A 782 11.86 -12.78 -19.69
CA HIS A 782 11.74 -13.51 -18.43
C HIS A 782 12.47 -12.75 -17.33
N VAL A 783 11.77 -12.39 -16.27
CA VAL A 783 12.33 -11.81 -15.04
C VAL A 783 11.84 -12.64 -13.86
N ALA A 784 12.76 -13.18 -13.08
CA ALA A 784 12.47 -13.97 -11.90
C ALA A 784 13.27 -13.49 -10.70
N THR A 785 12.62 -13.38 -9.55
CA THR A 785 13.28 -13.09 -8.28
C THR A 785 12.74 -14.01 -7.20
N ILE A 786 13.64 -14.63 -6.45
CA ILE A 786 13.33 -15.44 -5.28
C ILE A 786 14.03 -14.77 -4.09
N VAL A 787 13.26 -14.44 -3.06
CA VAL A 787 13.75 -13.85 -1.82
C VAL A 787 13.32 -14.72 -0.66
N GLY A 788 14.24 -15.01 0.25
CA GLY A 788 13.91 -15.67 1.49
C GLY A 788 14.81 -15.21 2.61
N SER A 789 14.23 -15.00 3.80
CA SER A 789 14.96 -14.68 5.03
C SER A 789 14.42 -15.53 6.18
N TYR A 790 15.32 -16.06 7.01
CA TYR A 790 14.98 -16.95 8.10
C TYR A 790 15.70 -16.54 9.38
N ASP A 791 14.92 -16.37 10.46
CA ASP A 791 15.42 -16.11 11.81
C ASP A 791 15.94 -17.43 12.42
N LEU A 792 17.24 -17.53 12.55
CA LEU A 792 17.94 -18.71 13.13
C LEU A 792 17.82 -18.75 14.66
N GLY A 793 17.28 -17.70 15.28
CA GLY A 793 17.25 -17.53 16.73
C GLY A 793 18.50 -16.89 17.31
N ALA A 794 18.46 -16.56 18.60
CA ALA A 794 19.52 -15.85 19.31
C ALA A 794 19.96 -14.53 18.62
N GLY A 795 19.09 -13.90 17.82
CA GLY A 795 19.34 -12.69 17.06
C GLY A 795 20.11 -12.87 15.76
N PHE A 796 20.37 -14.11 15.33
CA PHE A 796 20.92 -14.37 14.00
C PHE A 796 19.83 -14.49 12.94
N GLU A 797 20.04 -13.91 11.78
CA GLU A 797 19.19 -14.02 10.61
C GLU A 797 20.04 -14.36 9.39
N PHE A 798 19.56 -15.29 8.58
CA PHE A 798 20.13 -15.62 7.27
C PHE A 798 19.12 -15.36 6.18
N GLY A 799 19.54 -14.72 5.10
CA GLY A 799 18.72 -14.51 3.92
C GLY A 799 19.48 -14.78 2.62
N ALA A 800 18.72 -15.10 1.60
CA ALA A 800 19.24 -15.28 0.23
C ALA A 800 18.28 -14.65 -0.79
N ARG A 801 18.83 -14.12 -1.88
CA ARG A 801 18.10 -13.60 -3.01
C ARG A 801 18.70 -14.13 -4.30
N PHE A 802 17.86 -14.74 -5.13
CA PHE A 802 18.22 -15.15 -6.48
C PHE A 802 17.49 -14.27 -7.49
N ARG A 803 18.21 -13.80 -8.53
CA ARG A 803 17.65 -13.05 -9.64
C ARG A 803 18.06 -13.64 -10.97
N TYR A 804 17.10 -13.70 -11.87
CA TYR A 804 17.29 -14.07 -13.27
C TYR A 804 16.58 -13.05 -14.15
N ALA A 805 17.23 -12.60 -15.23
CA ALA A 805 16.60 -11.78 -16.24
C ALA A 805 17.16 -12.11 -17.62
N THR A 806 16.29 -12.20 -18.63
CA THR A 806 16.73 -12.28 -20.02
C THR A 806 17.53 -11.03 -20.36
N GLY A 807 18.61 -11.21 -21.09
CA GLY A 807 19.46 -10.08 -21.53
C GLY A 807 18.73 -9.10 -22.42
N PHE A 808 19.17 -7.85 -22.42
CA PHE A 808 18.60 -6.80 -23.24
C PHE A 808 18.77 -7.07 -24.74
N PRO A 809 17.80 -6.67 -25.58
CA PRO A 809 17.94 -6.67 -27.01
C PRO A 809 19.04 -5.69 -27.47
N ARG A 810 19.75 -6.06 -28.51
CA ARG A 810 20.76 -5.21 -29.16
C ARG A 810 20.76 -5.44 -30.65
N THR A 811 21.17 -4.41 -31.38
CA THR A 811 21.39 -4.47 -32.81
C THR A 811 22.79 -5.03 -33.07
N PRO A 812 22.95 -6.13 -33.82
CA PRO A 812 24.26 -6.68 -34.10
C PRO A 812 25.00 -5.85 -35.12
N VAL A 813 26.31 -5.73 -34.97
CA VAL A 813 27.19 -5.32 -36.06
C VAL A 813 27.48 -6.57 -36.90
N VAL A 814 27.18 -6.51 -38.18
CA VAL A 814 27.35 -7.62 -39.14
C VAL A 814 28.58 -7.44 -40.06
N GLY A 815 29.09 -6.23 -40.15
CA GLY A 815 30.27 -5.87 -40.90
C GLY A 815 30.78 -4.51 -40.50
N ALA A 816 31.83 -4.05 -41.19
CA ALA A 816 32.33 -2.70 -41.06
C ALA A 816 33.03 -2.27 -42.37
N PHE A 817 33.01 -0.99 -42.63
CA PHE A 817 33.71 -0.36 -43.77
C PHE A 817 34.53 0.84 -43.29
N ILE A 818 35.56 1.21 -44.06
CA ILE A 818 36.33 2.39 -43.71
C ILE A 818 35.62 3.62 -44.29
N GLY A 819 35.21 4.53 -43.43
CA GLY A 819 34.63 5.81 -43.83
C GLY A 819 35.69 6.76 -44.40
N THR A 820 35.50 7.21 -45.61
CA THR A 820 36.48 8.06 -46.34
C THR A 820 36.68 9.45 -45.76
N ARG A 821 35.75 9.90 -44.86
CA ARG A 821 35.83 11.22 -44.24
C ARG A 821 36.70 11.26 -42.99
N ARG A 822 36.92 10.11 -42.33
CA ARG A 822 37.56 10.10 -41.02
C ARG A 822 38.72 9.10 -40.88
N ASP A 823 38.99 8.29 -41.89
CA ASP A 823 39.87 7.10 -41.77
C ASP A 823 39.50 6.17 -40.59
N LEU A 824 38.22 6.16 -40.22
CA LEU A 824 37.68 5.30 -39.16
C LEU A 824 36.80 4.20 -39.75
N TYR A 825 36.76 3.08 -39.03
CA TYR A 825 35.78 2.03 -39.33
C TYR A 825 34.40 2.47 -38.88
N GLU A 826 33.43 2.32 -39.77
CA GLU A 826 32.02 2.55 -39.51
C GLU A 826 31.30 1.20 -39.45
N PRO A 827 30.45 0.93 -38.45
CA PRO A 827 29.75 -0.36 -38.31
C PRO A 827 28.62 -0.51 -39.33
N GLU A 828 28.52 -1.68 -39.93
CA GLU A 828 27.35 -2.11 -40.67
C GLU A 828 26.40 -2.85 -39.71
N PHE A 829 25.20 -2.33 -39.54
CA PHE A 829 24.23 -2.87 -38.62
C PHE A 829 23.34 -3.96 -39.25
N GLY A 830 23.08 -5.02 -38.52
CA GLY A 830 22.03 -6.00 -38.84
C GLY A 830 20.65 -5.50 -38.43
N ALA A 831 19.68 -6.41 -38.41
CA ALA A 831 18.32 -6.07 -38.01
C ALA A 831 18.26 -5.55 -36.56
N GLN A 832 17.56 -4.42 -36.38
CA GLN A 832 17.48 -3.71 -35.13
C GLN A 832 16.96 -4.62 -33.98
N ASN A 833 17.67 -4.64 -32.85
CA ASN A 833 17.34 -5.38 -31.63
C ASN A 833 17.11 -6.90 -31.87
N SER A 834 17.76 -7.48 -32.87
CA SER A 834 17.58 -8.87 -33.30
C SER A 834 18.35 -9.89 -32.46
N ILE A 835 19.33 -9.45 -31.66
CA ILE A 835 20.10 -10.31 -30.75
C ILE A 835 19.88 -9.87 -29.32
N ARG A 836 20.31 -10.71 -28.38
CA ARG A 836 20.32 -10.36 -26.96
C ARG A 836 21.69 -10.53 -26.36
N ILE A 837 22.05 -9.67 -25.40
CA ILE A 837 23.17 -9.98 -24.52
C ILE A 837 22.82 -11.23 -23.68
N PRO A 838 23.81 -11.97 -23.18
CA PRO A 838 23.56 -13.14 -22.34
C PRO A 838 22.72 -12.80 -21.09
N ALA A 839 21.96 -13.78 -20.61
CA ALA A 839 21.08 -13.60 -19.46
C ALA A 839 21.84 -13.22 -18.18
N PHE A 840 21.24 -12.33 -17.41
CA PHE A 840 21.68 -11.97 -16.07
C PHE A 840 21.27 -13.02 -15.06
N VAL A 841 22.22 -13.47 -14.23
CA VAL A 841 21.98 -14.39 -13.12
C VAL A 841 22.77 -13.94 -11.91
N GLN A 842 22.13 -13.77 -10.77
CA GLN A 842 22.82 -13.31 -9.56
C GLN A 842 22.22 -14.00 -8.33
N LEU A 843 23.10 -14.46 -7.45
CA LEU A 843 22.76 -14.95 -6.12
C LEU A 843 23.40 -14.01 -5.08
N ASP A 844 22.60 -13.52 -4.15
CA ASP A 844 23.07 -12.72 -3.02
C ASP A 844 22.74 -13.43 -1.72
N ALA A 845 23.57 -13.24 -0.71
CA ALA A 845 23.40 -13.83 0.61
C ALA A 845 23.71 -12.80 1.71
N ARG A 846 22.92 -12.82 2.76
CA ARG A 846 23.08 -11.93 3.92
C ARG A 846 23.05 -12.74 5.21
N VAL A 847 23.96 -12.43 6.10
CA VAL A 847 23.95 -12.88 7.49
C VAL A 847 23.94 -11.65 8.37
N SER A 848 23.06 -11.61 9.34
CA SER A 848 23.07 -10.53 10.33
C SER A 848 22.95 -11.06 11.75
N LYS A 849 23.47 -10.28 12.69
CA LYS A 849 23.36 -10.52 14.12
C LYS A 849 22.83 -9.27 14.81
N ARG A 850 21.70 -9.40 15.49
CA ARG A 850 21.10 -8.32 16.28
C ARG A 850 21.41 -8.51 17.77
N PHE A 851 21.74 -7.40 18.40
CA PHE A 851 21.93 -7.28 19.83
C PHE A 851 20.90 -6.30 20.37
N LYS A 852 20.30 -6.61 21.51
CA LYS A 852 19.31 -5.74 22.16
C LYS A 852 19.76 -5.45 23.58
N TRP A 853 19.69 -4.17 23.96
CA TRP A 853 19.91 -3.66 25.33
C TRP A 853 18.72 -2.80 25.73
N SER A 854 18.61 -2.47 26.98
CA SER A 854 17.52 -1.58 27.48
C SER A 854 17.55 -0.16 26.89
N TRP A 855 18.70 0.28 26.38
CA TRP A 855 18.93 1.64 25.88
C TRP A 855 19.21 1.69 24.37
N GLY A 856 19.18 0.58 23.67
CA GLY A 856 19.43 0.56 22.24
C GLY A 856 19.53 -0.84 21.64
N LYS A 857 19.63 -0.86 20.30
CA LYS A 857 19.81 -2.08 19.51
C LYS A 857 21.02 -1.90 18.59
N ALA A 858 21.78 -2.96 18.34
CA ALA A 858 22.79 -2.96 17.30
C ALA A 858 22.57 -4.14 16.34
N GLU A 859 22.88 -3.92 15.09
CA GLU A 859 22.94 -4.94 14.07
C GLU A 859 24.33 -4.91 13.42
N ILE A 860 24.94 -6.06 13.27
CA ILE A 860 26.15 -6.27 12.43
C ILE A 860 25.73 -7.21 11.32
N TYR A 861 26.11 -6.89 10.11
CA TYR A 861 25.76 -7.74 8.95
C TYR A 861 26.91 -7.87 7.96
N LEU A 862 26.87 -8.97 7.23
CA LEU A 862 27.62 -9.21 6.01
C LEU A 862 26.61 -9.53 4.90
N ASP A 863 26.54 -8.67 3.89
CA ASP A 863 25.70 -8.82 2.72
C ASP A 863 26.62 -9.02 1.50
N VAL A 864 26.63 -10.19 0.91
CA VAL A 864 27.48 -10.53 -0.23
C VAL A 864 26.63 -10.55 -1.48
N GLN A 865 26.88 -9.60 -2.37
CA GLN A 865 26.26 -9.58 -3.70
C GLN A 865 27.05 -10.44 -4.67
N ASN A 866 26.34 -11.10 -5.60
CA ASN A 866 26.94 -11.96 -6.62
C ASN A 866 27.88 -13.01 -6.04
N VAL A 867 27.39 -13.79 -5.07
CA VAL A 867 28.16 -14.85 -4.37
C VAL A 867 28.81 -15.84 -5.34
N THR A 868 28.22 -16.04 -6.51
CA THR A 868 28.70 -16.96 -7.55
C THR A 868 29.82 -16.40 -8.40
N ASP A 869 30.20 -15.14 -8.20
CA ASP A 869 31.20 -14.40 -8.99
C ASP A 869 30.98 -14.46 -10.50
N ARG A 870 29.70 -14.49 -10.88
CA ARG A 870 29.34 -14.55 -12.31
C ARG A 870 29.63 -13.22 -12.98
N ALA A 871 30.40 -13.23 -14.03
CA ALA A 871 30.60 -12.09 -14.94
C ALA A 871 29.30 -11.88 -15.75
N ASN A 872 28.36 -11.11 -15.21
CA ASN A 872 27.09 -10.82 -15.86
C ASN A 872 27.30 -9.77 -16.96
N PRO A 873 27.03 -10.09 -18.24
CA PRO A 873 27.17 -9.13 -19.34
C PRO A 873 26.14 -8.00 -19.21
N GLU A 874 26.57 -6.78 -19.39
CA GLU A 874 25.75 -5.56 -19.34
C GLU A 874 25.61 -4.90 -20.70
N GLU A 875 26.70 -4.95 -21.51
CA GLU A 875 26.74 -4.33 -22.83
C GLU A 875 27.71 -5.08 -23.75
N ILE A 876 27.47 -4.96 -25.06
CA ILE A 876 28.35 -5.47 -26.11
C ILE A 876 29.34 -4.37 -26.46
N VAL A 877 30.63 -4.72 -26.50
CA VAL A 877 31.70 -3.87 -27.01
C VAL A 877 32.37 -4.53 -28.17
N TYR A 878 32.86 -3.73 -29.09
CA TYR A 878 33.61 -4.16 -30.27
C TYR A 878 35.01 -3.56 -30.25
N ASP A 879 35.96 -4.23 -30.93
CA ASP A 879 37.24 -3.61 -31.25
C ASP A 879 37.04 -2.50 -32.28
N TYR A 880 38.08 -1.68 -32.52
CA TYR A 880 38.02 -0.53 -33.43
C TYR A 880 37.63 -0.90 -34.88
N SER A 881 37.85 -2.15 -35.28
CA SER A 881 37.53 -2.66 -36.62
C SER A 881 36.18 -3.39 -36.68
N TYR A 882 35.45 -3.47 -35.60
CA TYR A 882 34.19 -4.23 -35.39
C TYR A 882 34.25 -5.71 -35.75
N THR A 883 35.45 -6.27 -35.82
CA THR A 883 35.67 -7.68 -36.16
C THR A 883 35.58 -8.59 -34.95
N LYS A 884 35.89 -8.08 -33.77
CA LYS A 884 35.83 -8.83 -32.51
C LYS A 884 34.85 -8.17 -31.55
N LYS A 885 34.02 -8.99 -30.90
CA LYS A 885 33.11 -8.54 -29.86
C LYS A 885 33.50 -9.08 -28.48
N GLY A 886 33.31 -8.28 -27.48
CA GLY A 886 33.40 -8.59 -26.06
C GLY A 886 32.18 -8.14 -25.29
N TYR A 887 32.24 -8.25 -23.98
CA TYR A 887 31.17 -7.77 -23.10
C TYR A 887 31.75 -6.92 -21.98
N ILE A 888 31.10 -5.79 -21.69
CA ILE A 888 31.26 -5.14 -20.40
C ILE A 888 30.45 -5.96 -19.39
N THR A 889 31.07 -6.27 -18.27
CA THR A 889 30.41 -7.03 -17.20
C THR A 889 30.06 -6.12 -16.03
N GLY A 890 29.01 -6.47 -15.32
CA GLY A 890 28.62 -5.83 -14.08
C GLY A 890 29.57 -6.13 -12.91
N LEU A 891 29.19 -5.74 -11.72
CA LEU A 891 30.00 -5.92 -10.51
C LEU A 891 30.35 -7.39 -10.26
N PRO A 892 31.63 -7.68 -9.94
CA PRO A 892 32.05 -8.99 -9.41
C PRO A 892 31.41 -9.24 -8.04
N THR A 893 31.84 -10.26 -7.35
CA THR A 893 31.43 -10.48 -5.94
C THR A 893 31.76 -9.24 -5.10
N LEU A 894 30.73 -8.67 -4.48
CA LEU A 894 30.84 -7.49 -3.64
C LEU A 894 30.41 -7.82 -2.20
N PRO A 895 31.36 -8.04 -1.28
CA PRO A 895 31.06 -8.19 0.14
C PRO A 895 30.85 -6.82 0.77
N VAL A 896 29.69 -6.60 1.40
CA VAL A 896 29.35 -5.39 2.13
C VAL A 896 29.19 -5.74 3.61
N ALA A 897 30.20 -5.46 4.40
CA ALA A 897 30.14 -5.53 5.86
C ALA A 897 29.67 -4.20 6.42
N GLY A 898 28.74 -4.24 7.36
CA GLY A 898 28.18 -3.05 7.95
C GLY A 898 27.74 -3.24 9.40
N ALA A 899 27.57 -2.11 10.06
CA ALA A 899 27.04 -2.03 11.42
C ALA A 899 26.04 -0.88 11.52
N ARG A 900 25.01 -1.11 12.32
CA ARG A 900 23.96 -0.12 12.62
C ARG A 900 23.69 -0.14 14.11
N PHE A 901 23.55 1.03 14.70
CA PHE A 901 23.15 1.22 16.08
C PHE A 901 21.94 2.14 16.17
N GLU A 902 20.95 1.73 16.93
CA GLU A 902 19.67 2.44 17.15
C GLU A 902 19.45 2.68 18.65
N TRP A 903 18.93 3.87 19.02
CA TRP A 903 18.55 4.22 20.40
C TRP A 903 17.18 4.85 20.49
#